data_987b8a06d4a2e77c36e3206f9e0b514d
#
_entry.id   987b8a06d4a2e77c36e3206f9e0b514d
#
_cell.length_a   1.000
_cell.length_b   1.000
_cell.length_c   1.000
_cell.angle_alpha   90.00
_cell.angle_beta   90.00
_cell.angle_gamma   90.00
#
_symmetry.space_group_name_H-M   'P 1'
#
loop_
_entity.id
_entity.type
_entity.pdbx_description
1 polymer ?
#
loop_
_entity_poly.entity_id
_entity_poly.type
_entity_poly.pdbx_seq_one_letter_code
_entity_poly.pdbx_strand_id
1 'polypeptide(L)'
;MNISLMNTNADKLLKKFEYSSTWNNFMAVFRTSISGKNDVRLFYQLVAVGITLMFLIIFSYRFCVREIVSSAVVSIIFGFCMWFGTVFSNKESWNYFLRNKYVKILDIWYILAYTLLMFGALLIIGKIVSASGNKAEQKAEVKTKAKTKDKTVRNTRKVFFMCAAVLLVCWLPYYIVFWPGFQHTDLPTQMLQYFHVPTRFQGHDITDGVNILYSNDHPYFQTKLVGLCIEFGFKIHNVNVGYSIYTFIQMIAFIVAFSSIIATLYRFEVNHTLLKISLVLYAVIPVFPLYSLLIGGDSFFSVFFLYYMLEILWIFGTKGAVLKNNKFILAMILEIFLMSASKNQGVYVAAAMFLFCIIYFSKYRARIAVCMVVPIILFQFGYCGAFFKVAKIASVGKQEALSVCFQQTARYVKYHGDEVTQEEEEAIKKVLNYKDIGNLYDPNLSDPVKKTFKTESTSEDLKNYFKVWLSMGLKHPGEYIQSFIANTYQYYYMEFRNKRGLYLKPEIMDFYIRKRPWVQKSEAIQKLIRKLQVHVPENLKSVREKGVLAMDTVRRFPVVSWFTNPGVITWMMLIGFFALWTKRRYTSILEFLPVFLIFGVCLLSPKNGNLRYLYLACCMVPALLAAAFGNLREEQANAIEDTKEVSKRRRAGSRKKHRIARTLPEDKRQRVKV
;
A
#
# COMPACT_ATOMS: atom_id res chain seq x y z
N MET A 1 -4.96 13.96 -21.04
CA MET A 1 -5.90 14.44 -22.04
C MET A 1 -7.30 14.05 -21.62
N ASN A 2 -8.23 15.00 -21.52
CA ASN A 2 -9.52 14.79 -20.85
C ASN A 2 -10.48 13.98 -21.73
N ILE A 3 -10.90 12.82 -21.24
CA ILE A 3 -12.00 12.03 -21.84
C ILE A 3 -13.35 12.80 -21.79
N SER A 4 -13.47 13.88 -21.00
CA SER A 4 -14.64 14.79 -21.08
C SER A 4 -14.84 15.41 -22.46
N LEU A 5 -13.77 15.54 -23.25
CA LEU A 5 -13.84 15.97 -24.65
C LEU A 5 -14.30 14.84 -25.59
N MET A 6 -14.05 13.56 -25.26
CA MET A 6 -14.63 12.45 -26.00
C MET A 6 -16.16 12.39 -25.86
N ASN A 7 -16.69 12.65 -24.67
CA ASN A 7 -18.14 12.60 -24.43
C ASN A 7 -18.91 13.70 -25.14
N THR A 8 -18.41 14.95 -25.15
CA THR A 8 -19.06 16.06 -25.89
C THR A 8 -18.99 15.89 -27.40
N ASN A 9 -17.92 15.28 -27.90
CA ASN A 9 -17.81 14.98 -29.33
C ASN A 9 -18.52 13.66 -29.69
N ALA A 10 -18.55 12.64 -28.81
CA ALA A 10 -19.32 11.43 -29.01
C ALA A 10 -20.84 11.74 -29.05
N ASP A 11 -21.36 12.56 -28.14
CA ASP A 11 -22.77 12.97 -28.15
C ASP A 11 -23.14 13.83 -29.38
N LYS A 12 -22.24 14.70 -29.87
CA LYS A 12 -22.41 15.44 -31.12
C LYS A 12 -22.30 14.53 -32.36
N LEU A 13 -21.39 13.58 -32.35
CA LEU A 13 -21.23 12.55 -33.37
C LEU A 13 -22.46 11.62 -33.39
N LEU A 14 -22.90 11.13 -32.25
CA LEU A 14 -24.07 10.27 -32.11
C LEU A 14 -25.34 10.90 -32.66
N LYS A 15 -25.60 12.21 -32.43
CA LYS A 15 -26.68 12.96 -33.02
C LYS A 15 -26.56 13.07 -34.54
N LYS A 16 -25.37 13.05 -35.10
CA LYS A 16 -25.09 13.10 -36.53
C LYS A 16 -25.23 11.76 -37.24
N PHE A 17 -25.13 10.63 -36.46
CA PHE A 17 -25.11 9.26 -36.96
C PHE A 17 -26.47 8.55 -36.96
N GLU A 18 -27.52 9.17 -36.45
CA GLU A 18 -28.88 8.59 -36.49
C GLU A 18 -29.43 8.29 -37.91
N TYR A 19 -28.74 8.72 -38.97
CA TYR A 19 -29.23 8.72 -40.33
C TYR A 19 -28.37 8.02 -41.40
N SER A 20 -27.32 7.24 -41.08
CA SER A 20 -26.46 6.63 -42.11
C SER A 20 -26.05 5.17 -41.87
N SER A 21 -25.58 4.49 -42.95
CA SER A 21 -25.25 3.06 -42.89
C SER A 21 -24.10 2.74 -41.93
N THR A 22 -24.14 1.56 -41.28
CA THR A 22 -23.27 1.13 -40.19
C THR A 22 -21.76 1.22 -40.51
N TRP A 23 -21.38 0.91 -41.76
CA TRP A 23 -19.98 0.95 -42.20
C TRP A 23 -19.44 2.36 -42.41
N ASN A 24 -20.24 3.20 -43.06
CA ASN A 24 -19.84 4.62 -43.25
C ASN A 24 -19.70 5.35 -41.91
N ASN A 25 -20.50 4.97 -40.92
CA ASN A 25 -20.46 5.54 -39.60
C ASN A 25 -19.20 5.07 -38.84
N PHE A 26 -18.86 3.79 -38.92
CA PHE A 26 -17.63 3.25 -38.38
C PHE A 26 -16.40 3.94 -38.99
N MET A 27 -16.38 4.06 -40.34
CA MET A 27 -15.28 4.75 -41.03
C MET A 27 -15.24 6.25 -40.78
N ALA A 28 -16.37 6.89 -40.52
CA ALA A 28 -16.40 8.30 -40.15
C ALA A 28 -15.92 8.51 -38.71
N VAL A 29 -16.31 7.67 -37.77
CA VAL A 29 -15.77 7.66 -36.40
C VAL A 29 -14.27 7.40 -36.45
N PHE A 30 -13.83 6.40 -37.20
CA PHE A 30 -12.43 6.05 -37.39
C PHE A 30 -11.63 7.23 -38.02
N ARG A 31 -12.16 7.90 -39.07
CA ARG A 31 -11.51 9.06 -39.68
C ARG A 31 -11.48 10.28 -38.77
N THR A 32 -12.54 10.55 -38.00
CA THR A 32 -12.55 11.66 -37.03
C THR A 32 -11.66 11.38 -35.83
N SER A 33 -11.55 10.13 -35.44
CA SER A 33 -10.60 9.67 -34.40
C SER A 33 -9.14 9.85 -34.85
N ILE A 34 -8.84 9.64 -36.12
CA ILE A 34 -7.48 9.83 -36.68
C ILE A 34 -7.20 11.30 -37.01
N SER A 35 -8.19 12.09 -37.44
CA SER A 35 -8.01 13.47 -37.91
C SER A 35 -8.24 14.58 -36.88
N GLY A 36 -8.86 14.25 -35.73
CA GLY A 36 -9.12 15.21 -34.66
C GLY A 36 -7.90 15.44 -33.79
N LYS A 37 -7.58 16.69 -33.46
CA LYS A 37 -6.47 17.06 -32.53
C LYS A 37 -6.55 16.38 -31.17
N ASN A 38 -7.64 15.68 -30.84
CA ASN A 38 -7.91 15.07 -29.56
C ASN A 38 -7.80 13.53 -29.54
N ASP A 39 -7.63 12.85 -30.67
CA ASP A 39 -7.67 11.38 -30.78
C ASP A 39 -6.39 10.73 -31.31
N VAL A 40 -5.27 11.39 -31.13
CA VAL A 40 -3.93 10.80 -31.24
C VAL A 40 -3.84 9.45 -30.48
N ARG A 41 -4.68 9.26 -29.47
CA ARG A 41 -4.72 8.10 -28.60
C ARG A 41 -5.18 6.81 -29.30
N LEU A 42 -6.27 6.85 -30.06
CA LEU A 42 -6.74 5.68 -30.83
C LEU A 42 -5.70 5.27 -31.88
N PHE A 43 -5.08 6.26 -32.54
CA PHE A 43 -4.00 6.01 -33.48
C PHE A 43 -2.81 5.30 -32.81
N TYR A 44 -2.33 5.81 -31.67
CA TYR A 44 -1.24 5.15 -30.93
C TYR A 44 -1.62 3.76 -30.41
N GLN A 45 -2.87 3.55 -30.01
CA GLN A 45 -3.36 2.22 -29.64
C GLN A 45 -3.35 1.27 -30.83
N LEU A 46 -3.80 1.69 -32.00
CA LEU A 46 -3.77 0.88 -33.23
C LEU A 46 -2.34 0.52 -33.63
N VAL A 47 -1.44 1.50 -33.62
CA VAL A 47 -0.01 1.28 -33.92
C VAL A 47 0.61 0.32 -32.90
N ALA A 48 0.38 0.52 -31.62
CA ALA A 48 0.92 -0.33 -30.56
C ALA A 48 0.36 -1.75 -30.64
N VAL A 49 -0.93 -1.93 -30.90
CA VAL A 49 -1.55 -3.26 -31.15
C VAL A 49 -0.94 -3.90 -32.38
N GLY A 50 -0.78 -3.16 -33.48
CA GLY A 50 -0.15 -3.67 -34.72
C GLY A 50 1.28 -4.16 -34.48
N ILE A 51 2.11 -3.39 -33.78
CA ILE A 51 3.47 -3.77 -33.39
C ILE A 51 3.44 -5.01 -32.49
N THR A 52 2.55 -5.06 -31.51
CA THR A 52 2.41 -6.20 -30.60
C THR A 52 2.03 -7.45 -31.35
N LEU A 53 1.04 -7.39 -32.25
CA LEU A 53 0.63 -8.53 -33.07
C LEU A 53 1.76 -9.01 -33.98
N MET A 54 2.50 -8.11 -34.62
CA MET A 54 3.66 -8.44 -35.44
C MET A 54 4.72 -9.17 -34.60
N PHE A 55 5.02 -8.68 -33.38
CA PHE A 55 5.96 -9.32 -32.46
C PHE A 55 5.49 -10.72 -32.03
N LEU A 56 4.19 -10.88 -31.73
CA LEU A 56 3.59 -12.16 -31.35
C LEU A 56 3.65 -13.16 -32.51
N ILE A 57 3.40 -12.75 -33.75
CA ILE A 57 3.50 -13.60 -34.94
C ILE A 57 4.93 -14.11 -35.12
N ILE A 58 5.94 -13.23 -34.99
CA ILE A 58 7.36 -13.58 -35.14
C ILE A 58 7.83 -14.58 -34.07
N PHE A 59 7.31 -14.51 -32.85
CA PHE A 59 7.76 -15.32 -31.72
C PHE A 59 6.74 -16.37 -31.24
N SER A 60 5.58 -16.53 -31.90
CA SER A 60 4.46 -17.37 -31.44
C SER A 60 4.83 -18.83 -31.15
N TYR A 61 5.66 -19.44 -31.98
CA TYR A 61 6.05 -20.86 -31.83
C TYR A 61 7.04 -21.14 -30.67
N ARG A 62 7.44 -20.10 -29.91
CA ARG A 62 8.41 -20.24 -28.82
C ARG A 62 7.80 -20.15 -27.42
N PHE A 63 6.46 -20.04 -27.31
CA PHE A 63 5.78 -19.92 -26.02
C PHE A 63 5.15 -21.23 -25.60
N CYS A 64 5.25 -21.59 -24.31
CA CYS A 64 4.53 -22.74 -23.79
C CYS A 64 3.06 -22.37 -23.49
N VAL A 65 2.16 -23.39 -23.53
CA VAL A 65 0.71 -23.19 -23.30
C VAL A 65 0.43 -22.46 -21.99
N ARG A 66 1.17 -22.78 -20.94
CA ARG A 66 1.00 -22.13 -19.64
C ARG A 66 1.32 -20.62 -19.68
N GLU A 67 2.39 -20.21 -20.38
CA GLU A 67 2.73 -18.79 -20.54
C GLU A 67 1.62 -18.07 -21.32
N ILE A 68 1.09 -18.67 -22.35
CA ILE A 68 -0.01 -18.12 -23.15
C ILE A 68 -1.27 -17.97 -22.30
N VAL A 69 -1.70 -19.03 -21.62
CA VAL A 69 -2.94 -19.02 -20.82
C VAL A 69 -2.85 -18.05 -19.66
N SER A 70 -1.74 -18.05 -18.89
CA SER A 70 -1.58 -17.12 -17.78
C SER A 70 -1.52 -15.66 -18.23
N SER A 71 -0.83 -15.38 -19.34
CA SER A 71 -0.80 -14.04 -19.94
C SER A 71 -2.18 -13.63 -20.44
N ALA A 72 -2.93 -14.52 -21.07
CA ALA A 72 -4.28 -14.23 -21.57
C ALA A 72 -5.24 -13.85 -20.42
N VAL A 73 -5.25 -14.65 -19.34
CA VAL A 73 -6.12 -14.39 -18.18
C VAL A 73 -5.82 -13.02 -17.55
N VAL A 74 -4.55 -12.73 -17.25
CA VAL A 74 -4.16 -11.46 -16.67
C VAL A 74 -4.48 -10.29 -17.60
N SER A 75 -4.30 -10.47 -18.90
CA SER A 75 -4.54 -9.42 -19.90
C SER A 75 -6.02 -9.13 -20.10
N ILE A 76 -6.90 -10.14 -20.07
CA ILE A 76 -8.35 -9.95 -20.11
C ILE A 76 -8.80 -9.15 -18.90
N ILE A 77 -8.33 -9.51 -17.69
CA ILE A 77 -8.62 -8.75 -16.46
C ILE A 77 -8.15 -7.29 -16.62
N PHE A 78 -6.95 -7.08 -17.18
CA PHE A 78 -6.43 -5.74 -17.44
C PHE A 78 -7.33 -4.92 -18.38
N GLY A 79 -7.75 -5.52 -19.51
CA GLY A 79 -8.63 -4.86 -20.46
C GLY A 79 -9.95 -4.41 -19.82
N PHE A 80 -10.58 -5.27 -19.01
CA PHE A 80 -11.77 -4.91 -18.25
C PHE A 80 -11.51 -3.84 -17.20
N CYS A 81 -10.41 -3.91 -16.45
CA CYS A 81 -10.03 -2.90 -15.48
C CYS A 81 -9.85 -1.51 -16.11
N MET A 82 -9.24 -1.46 -17.30
CA MET A 82 -9.06 -0.22 -18.05
C MET A 82 -10.40 0.32 -18.57
N TRP A 83 -11.28 -0.55 -19.05
CA TRP A 83 -12.63 -0.17 -19.46
C TRP A 83 -13.46 0.35 -18.28
N PHE A 84 -13.53 -0.37 -17.15
CA PHE A 84 -14.21 0.10 -15.94
C PHE A 84 -13.69 1.48 -15.51
N GLY A 85 -12.36 1.66 -15.51
CA GLY A 85 -11.77 2.94 -15.19
C GLY A 85 -12.23 4.06 -16.11
N THR A 86 -12.32 3.80 -17.41
CA THR A 86 -12.81 4.76 -18.39
C THR A 86 -14.29 5.08 -18.17
N VAL A 87 -15.12 4.06 -17.97
CA VAL A 87 -16.56 4.20 -17.71
C VAL A 87 -16.81 5.04 -16.47
N PHE A 88 -16.26 4.61 -15.32
CA PHE A 88 -16.55 5.22 -14.02
C PHE A 88 -15.80 6.53 -13.75
N SER A 89 -14.76 6.86 -14.53
CA SER A 89 -14.16 8.20 -14.50
C SER A 89 -15.02 9.27 -15.18
N ASN A 90 -15.94 8.87 -16.05
CA ASN A 90 -16.77 9.75 -16.84
C ASN A 90 -18.25 9.74 -16.43
N LYS A 91 -18.78 8.57 -16.09
CA LYS A 91 -20.18 8.37 -15.76
C LYS A 91 -20.29 7.50 -14.49
N GLU A 92 -21.36 7.65 -13.74
CA GLU A 92 -21.58 6.85 -12.52
C GLU A 92 -22.10 5.43 -12.81
N SER A 93 -22.38 5.10 -14.08
CA SER A 93 -22.98 3.82 -14.48
C SER A 93 -22.49 3.36 -15.84
N TRP A 94 -22.29 2.06 -16.00
CA TRP A 94 -22.02 1.43 -17.28
C TRP A 94 -23.25 1.33 -18.20
N ASN A 95 -24.46 1.52 -17.66
CA ASN A 95 -25.70 1.47 -18.45
C ASN A 95 -25.71 2.47 -19.60
N TYR A 96 -25.05 3.63 -19.44
CA TYR A 96 -24.90 4.61 -20.52
C TYR A 96 -24.19 4.00 -21.74
N PHE A 97 -23.12 3.24 -21.53
CA PHE A 97 -22.33 2.62 -22.57
C PHE A 97 -23.04 1.42 -23.20
N LEU A 98 -23.85 0.69 -22.44
CA LEU A 98 -24.57 -0.49 -22.91
C LEU A 98 -25.83 -0.15 -23.74
N ARG A 99 -26.36 1.06 -23.65
CA ARG A 99 -27.58 1.48 -24.38
C ARG A 99 -27.35 1.77 -25.85
N ASN A 100 -26.16 2.24 -26.23
CA ASN A 100 -25.89 2.68 -27.59
C ASN A 100 -25.03 1.66 -28.37
N LYS A 101 -25.49 1.23 -29.55
CA LYS A 101 -24.82 0.22 -30.39
C LYS A 101 -23.40 0.63 -30.79
N TYR A 102 -23.19 1.91 -31.14
CA TYR A 102 -21.87 2.39 -31.59
C TYR A 102 -20.89 2.52 -30.41
N VAL A 103 -21.37 2.95 -29.25
CA VAL A 103 -20.56 3.00 -28.04
C VAL A 103 -20.12 1.59 -27.64
N LYS A 104 -21.00 0.59 -27.74
CA LYS A 104 -20.63 -0.83 -27.48
C LYS A 104 -19.46 -1.31 -28.35
N ILE A 105 -19.43 -0.96 -29.64
CA ILE A 105 -18.35 -1.35 -30.56
C ILE A 105 -17.03 -0.72 -30.13
N LEU A 106 -17.06 0.57 -29.77
CA LEU A 106 -15.86 1.27 -29.27
C LEU A 106 -15.38 0.71 -27.94
N ASP A 107 -16.28 0.34 -27.04
CA ASP A 107 -15.95 -0.28 -25.76
C ASP A 107 -15.32 -1.66 -25.95
N ILE A 108 -15.87 -2.50 -26.83
CA ILE A 108 -15.28 -3.79 -27.17
C ILE A 108 -13.88 -3.60 -27.75
N TRP A 109 -13.72 -2.65 -28.67
CA TRP A 109 -12.40 -2.31 -29.21
C TRP A 109 -11.43 -1.89 -28.10
N TYR A 110 -11.88 -1.04 -27.19
CA TYR A 110 -11.07 -0.55 -26.09
C TYR A 110 -10.58 -1.70 -25.18
N ILE A 111 -11.49 -2.61 -24.79
CA ILE A 111 -11.15 -3.81 -24.02
C ILE A 111 -10.14 -4.67 -24.78
N LEU A 112 -10.39 -4.95 -26.06
CA LEU A 112 -9.52 -5.76 -26.90
C LEU A 112 -8.13 -5.15 -27.07
N ALA A 113 -8.05 -3.85 -27.34
CA ALA A 113 -6.78 -3.15 -27.50
C ALA A 113 -5.90 -3.23 -26.26
N TYR A 114 -6.45 -2.94 -25.07
CA TYR A 114 -5.71 -3.05 -23.82
C TYR A 114 -5.36 -4.51 -23.47
N THR A 115 -6.27 -5.45 -23.74
CA THR A 115 -6.01 -6.89 -23.57
C THR A 115 -4.82 -7.33 -24.44
N LEU A 116 -4.80 -6.99 -25.73
CA LEU A 116 -3.72 -7.36 -26.64
C LEU A 116 -2.38 -6.70 -26.27
N LEU A 117 -2.39 -5.42 -25.92
CA LEU A 117 -1.19 -4.71 -25.46
C LEU A 117 -0.58 -5.36 -24.22
N MET A 118 -1.40 -5.66 -23.22
CA MET A 118 -0.93 -6.32 -22.00
C MET A 118 -0.49 -7.76 -22.29
N PHE A 119 -1.20 -8.50 -23.14
CA PHE A 119 -0.84 -9.85 -23.53
C PHE A 119 0.54 -9.92 -24.17
N GLY A 120 0.82 -9.05 -25.14
CA GLY A 120 2.14 -8.95 -25.75
C GLY A 120 3.23 -8.56 -24.73
N ALA A 121 2.95 -7.57 -23.87
CA ALA A 121 3.88 -7.16 -22.83
C ALA A 121 4.21 -8.30 -21.85
N LEU A 122 3.21 -9.07 -21.40
CA LEU A 122 3.41 -10.19 -20.49
C LEU A 122 4.18 -11.35 -21.13
N LEU A 123 3.94 -11.65 -22.41
CA LEU A 123 4.71 -12.66 -23.15
C LEU A 123 6.19 -12.24 -23.29
N ILE A 124 6.46 -10.96 -23.60
CA ILE A 124 7.81 -10.42 -23.67
C ILE A 124 8.48 -10.50 -22.28
N ILE A 125 7.79 -10.07 -21.23
CA ILE A 125 8.26 -10.17 -19.85
C ILE A 125 8.57 -11.62 -19.50
N GLY A 126 7.67 -12.55 -19.81
CA GLY A 126 7.86 -14.00 -19.58
C GLY A 126 9.16 -14.51 -20.22
N LYS A 127 9.45 -14.10 -21.44
CA LYS A 127 10.73 -14.48 -22.13
C LYS A 127 11.97 -13.89 -21.49
N ILE A 128 11.95 -12.59 -21.16
CA ILE A 128 13.06 -11.93 -20.46
C ILE A 128 13.35 -12.65 -19.13
N VAL A 129 12.29 -12.96 -18.40
CA VAL A 129 12.32 -13.61 -17.10
C VAL A 129 12.85 -15.05 -17.21
N SER A 130 12.39 -15.84 -18.18
CA SER A 130 12.85 -17.20 -18.43
C SER A 130 14.32 -17.26 -18.90
N ALA A 131 14.72 -16.37 -19.79
CA ALA A 131 16.10 -16.27 -20.27
C ALA A 131 17.09 -15.90 -19.14
N SER A 132 16.65 -15.05 -18.18
CA SER A 132 17.46 -14.71 -16.99
C SER A 132 17.62 -15.89 -16.04
N GLY A 133 16.61 -16.79 -15.93
CA GLY A 133 16.66 -18.00 -15.11
C GLY A 133 17.74 -18.98 -15.59
N ASN A 134 17.71 -19.32 -16.85
CA ASN A 134 18.64 -20.30 -17.45
C ASN A 134 20.12 -19.87 -17.35
N LYS A 135 20.43 -18.59 -17.57
CA LYS A 135 21.78 -18.05 -17.42
C LYS A 135 22.27 -18.06 -15.96
N ALA A 136 21.37 -17.95 -14.99
CA ALA A 136 21.73 -17.97 -13.57
C ALA A 136 22.01 -19.39 -13.07
N GLU A 137 21.27 -20.40 -13.56
CA GLU A 137 21.50 -21.80 -13.23
C GLU A 137 22.83 -22.31 -13.77
N GLN A 138 23.17 -22.01 -15.04
CA GLN A 138 24.46 -22.35 -15.64
C GLN A 138 25.66 -21.70 -14.92
N LYS A 139 25.53 -20.44 -14.47
CA LYS A 139 26.57 -19.77 -13.68
C LYS A 139 26.67 -20.30 -12.24
N ALA A 140 25.63 -20.90 -11.71
CA ALA A 140 25.62 -21.44 -10.35
C ALA A 140 26.35 -22.77 -10.24
N GLU A 141 26.23 -23.67 -11.22
CA GLU A 141 26.99 -24.93 -11.27
C GLU A 141 28.49 -24.70 -11.31
N VAL A 142 28.95 -23.60 -11.95
CA VAL A 142 30.38 -23.25 -12.04
C VAL A 142 30.93 -22.60 -10.76
N LYS A 143 30.06 -22.01 -9.88
CA LYS A 143 30.49 -21.26 -8.68
C LYS A 143 30.32 -21.95 -7.35
N THR A 144 29.99 -23.24 -7.30
CA THR A 144 29.74 -24.02 -6.06
C THR A 144 31.04 -24.36 -5.27
N LYS A 145 32.11 -23.58 -5.42
CA LYS A 145 33.31 -23.69 -4.56
C LYS A 145 33.32 -22.56 -3.52
N ALA A 146 33.00 -22.94 -2.29
CA ALA A 146 33.43 -22.34 -1.01
C ALA A 146 33.62 -20.81 -0.96
N LYS A 147 32.53 -20.03 -0.95
CA LYS A 147 32.58 -18.71 -0.31
C LYS A 147 32.35 -18.88 1.19
N THR A 148 33.37 -18.57 1.97
CA THR A 148 33.30 -18.61 3.43
C THR A 148 32.16 -17.70 3.93
N LYS A 149 31.30 -18.24 4.78
CA LYS A 149 30.08 -17.63 5.36
C LYS A 149 30.34 -16.27 6.02
N ASP A 150 31.47 -16.10 6.68
CA ASP A 150 31.92 -14.84 7.29
C ASP A 150 32.05 -13.69 6.27
N LYS A 151 32.47 -13.96 5.05
CA LYS A 151 32.64 -12.95 4.00
C LYS A 151 31.28 -12.45 3.51
N THR A 152 30.29 -13.33 3.40
CA THR A 152 28.90 -12.97 2.98
C THR A 152 28.23 -12.09 4.01
N VAL A 153 28.31 -12.44 5.30
CA VAL A 153 27.73 -11.64 6.41
C VAL A 153 28.38 -10.25 6.48
N ARG A 154 29.69 -10.18 6.37
CA ARG A 154 30.46 -8.92 6.36
C ARG A 154 30.07 -8.04 5.17
N ASN A 155 29.87 -8.63 4.00
CA ASN A 155 29.45 -7.91 2.81
C ASN A 155 28.00 -7.40 2.92
N THR A 156 27.08 -8.18 3.52
CA THR A 156 25.70 -7.75 3.78
C THR A 156 25.63 -6.51 4.67
N ARG A 157 26.45 -6.45 5.73
CA ARG A 157 26.55 -5.25 6.58
C ARG A 157 27.09 -4.04 5.81
N LYS A 158 28.10 -4.23 4.96
CA LYS A 158 28.62 -3.16 4.10
C LYS A 158 27.55 -2.62 3.15
N VAL A 159 26.77 -3.50 2.53
CA VAL A 159 25.65 -3.11 1.64
C VAL A 159 24.61 -2.32 2.41
N PHE A 160 24.23 -2.76 3.61
CA PHE A 160 23.30 -2.03 4.46
C PHE A 160 23.78 -0.59 4.72
N PHE A 161 24.99 -0.40 5.25
CA PHE A 161 25.51 0.92 5.56
C PHE A 161 25.69 1.80 4.32
N MET A 162 26.10 1.21 3.18
CA MET A 162 26.18 1.92 1.91
C MET A 162 24.79 2.41 1.47
N CYS A 163 23.77 1.57 1.51
CA CYS A 163 22.41 1.95 1.16
C CYS A 163 21.87 3.03 2.11
N ALA A 164 22.09 2.88 3.41
CA ALA A 164 21.66 3.85 4.40
C ALA A 164 22.32 5.23 4.18
N ALA A 165 23.62 5.25 3.89
CA ALA A 165 24.35 6.49 3.59
C ALA A 165 23.82 7.16 2.32
N VAL A 166 23.60 6.40 1.24
CA VAL A 166 23.05 6.93 -0.03
C VAL A 166 21.67 7.52 0.21
N LEU A 167 20.75 6.78 0.89
CA LEU A 167 19.41 7.27 1.16
C LEU A 167 19.43 8.50 2.07
N LEU A 168 20.28 8.51 3.11
CA LEU A 168 20.41 9.67 4.00
C LEU A 168 20.86 10.91 3.23
N VAL A 169 21.90 10.80 2.41
CA VAL A 169 22.41 11.91 1.61
C VAL A 169 21.36 12.42 0.62
N CYS A 170 20.61 11.54 -0.03
CA CYS A 170 19.56 11.91 -0.99
C CYS A 170 18.31 12.48 -0.31
N TRP A 171 17.98 12.04 0.92
CA TRP A 171 16.74 12.47 1.61
C TRP A 171 16.96 13.69 2.53
N LEU A 172 18.17 13.93 2.97
CA LEU A 172 18.49 15.08 3.81
C LEU A 172 18.11 16.44 3.18
N PRO A 173 18.32 16.68 1.87
CA PRO A 173 17.82 17.89 1.20
C PRO A 173 16.29 18.05 1.32
N TYR A 174 15.52 16.97 1.20
CA TYR A 174 14.06 17.03 1.40
C TYR A 174 13.71 17.41 2.84
N TYR A 175 14.39 16.82 3.84
CA TYR A 175 14.18 17.16 5.23
C TYR A 175 14.46 18.65 5.51
N ILE A 176 15.54 19.20 4.96
CA ILE A 176 15.92 20.61 5.12
C ILE A 176 14.91 21.54 4.43
N VAL A 177 14.60 21.29 3.15
CA VAL A 177 13.70 22.14 2.36
C VAL A 177 12.28 22.13 2.92
N PHE A 178 11.80 20.97 3.38
CA PHE A 178 10.44 20.80 3.87
C PHE A 178 10.33 20.76 5.40
N TRP A 179 11.37 21.22 6.10
CA TRP A 179 11.35 21.34 7.56
C TRP A 179 10.13 22.16 8.06
N PRO A 180 9.41 21.73 9.11
CA PRO A 180 9.62 20.57 9.97
C PRO A 180 8.85 19.30 9.50
N GLY A 181 8.44 19.21 8.24
CA GLY A 181 7.68 18.12 7.64
C GLY A 181 6.30 18.57 7.16
N PHE A 182 5.43 17.58 6.90
CA PHE A 182 4.07 17.78 6.40
C PHE A 182 3.05 17.25 7.38
N GLN A 183 1.90 17.91 7.48
CA GLN A 183 0.80 17.52 8.35
C GLN A 183 -0.31 16.84 7.55
N HIS A 184 -0.74 15.66 7.99
CA HIS A 184 -1.96 15.05 7.48
C HIS A 184 -3.20 15.67 8.13
N THR A 185 -4.36 15.57 7.44
CA THR A 185 -5.64 16.11 7.91
C THR A 185 -6.14 15.51 9.22
N ASP A 186 -5.62 14.37 9.63
CA ASP A 186 -5.98 13.66 10.86
C ASP A 186 -5.27 14.26 12.10
N LEU A 187 -4.09 14.88 11.88
CA LEU A 187 -3.22 15.37 12.95
C LEU A 187 -3.88 16.37 13.89
N PRO A 188 -4.66 17.38 13.44
CA PRO A 188 -5.33 18.29 14.34
C PRO A 188 -6.23 17.59 15.35
N THR A 189 -7.03 16.62 14.90
CA THR A 189 -7.91 15.84 15.77
C THR A 189 -7.11 15.01 16.78
N GLN A 190 -6.02 14.38 16.34
CA GLN A 190 -5.12 13.64 17.24
C GLN A 190 -4.54 14.55 18.33
N MET A 191 -4.12 15.76 17.97
CA MET A 191 -3.52 16.70 18.95
C MET A 191 -4.56 17.28 19.90
N LEU A 192 -5.78 17.56 19.44
CA LEU A 192 -6.87 17.97 20.33
C LEU A 192 -7.15 16.88 21.38
N GLN A 193 -7.15 15.60 20.98
CA GLN A 193 -7.30 14.47 21.90
C GLN A 193 -6.09 14.36 22.85
N TYR A 194 -4.86 14.51 22.35
CA TYR A 194 -3.66 14.42 23.18
C TYR A 194 -3.65 15.45 24.30
N PHE A 195 -4.07 16.69 24.00
CA PHE A 195 -4.14 17.79 24.96
C PHE A 195 -5.47 17.85 25.71
N HIS A 196 -6.32 16.82 25.61
CA HIS A 196 -7.60 16.67 26.29
C HIS A 196 -8.58 17.83 26.05
N VAL A 197 -8.54 18.41 24.85
CA VAL A 197 -9.51 19.43 24.44
C VAL A 197 -10.72 18.75 23.84
N PRO A 198 -11.94 19.01 24.36
CA PRO A 198 -13.17 18.39 23.86
C PRO A 198 -13.30 18.57 22.35
N THR A 199 -13.54 17.47 21.64
CA THR A 199 -13.70 17.44 20.18
C THR A 199 -14.91 16.64 19.79
N ARG A 200 -15.53 16.98 18.65
CA ARG A 200 -16.55 16.17 18.03
C ARG A 200 -15.97 15.42 16.84
N PHE A 201 -16.04 14.10 16.88
CA PHE A 201 -15.54 13.25 15.80
C PHE A 201 -16.59 12.22 15.40
N GLN A 202 -16.88 12.10 14.10
CA GLN A 202 -17.87 11.18 13.54
C GLN A 202 -19.28 11.24 14.20
N GLY A 203 -19.69 12.42 14.64
CA GLY A 203 -21.00 12.62 15.30
C GLY A 203 -21.00 12.33 16.79
N HIS A 204 -19.92 11.78 17.36
CA HIS A 204 -19.77 11.57 18.80
C HIS A 204 -18.98 12.71 19.44
N ASP A 205 -19.39 13.11 20.61
CA ASP A 205 -18.60 13.97 21.49
C ASP A 205 -17.47 13.09 22.05
N ILE A 206 -16.33 13.12 21.38
CA ILE A 206 -15.12 12.48 21.85
C ILE A 206 -14.52 13.44 22.85
N THR A 207 -14.34 12.95 24.07
CA THR A 207 -13.85 13.68 25.20
C THR A 207 -14.91 14.61 25.83
N ASP A 208 -15.87 14.01 26.52
CA ASP A 208 -16.57 14.73 27.59
C ASP A 208 -15.62 15.02 28.77
N GLY A 209 -14.32 14.67 28.63
CA GLY A 209 -13.26 14.79 29.63
C GLY A 209 -13.40 13.79 30.78
N VAL A 210 -14.49 13.01 30.83
CA VAL A 210 -14.80 12.10 31.94
C VAL A 210 -14.78 10.63 31.50
N ASN A 211 -15.53 10.29 30.45
CA ASN A 211 -15.75 8.90 30.04
C ASN A 211 -14.87 8.44 28.87
N ILE A 212 -14.61 9.33 27.90
CA ILE A 212 -13.78 9.05 26.73
C ILE A 212 -12.70 10.12 26.61
N LEU A 213 -11.44 9.74 26.66
CA LEU A 213 -10.29 10.63 26.48
C LEU A 213 -9.72 10.58 25.08
N TYR A 214 -9.82 9.44 24.40
CA TYR A 214 -9.27 9.19 23.07
C TYR A 214 -10.22 8.36 22.23
N SER A 215 -10.11 8.49 20.89
CA SER A 215 -10.65 7.54 19.94
C SER A 215 -9.52 6.88 19.15
N ASN A 216 -9.62 5.57 18.95
CA ASN A 216 -8.68 4.82 18.11
C ASN A 216 -9.02 4.85 16.61
N ASP A 217 -9.93 5.72 16.17
CA ASP A 217 -10.15 6.01 14.74
C ASP A 217 -8.85 6.56 14.10
N HIS A 218 -8.08 7.30 14.89
CA HIS A 218 -6.67 7.59 14.63
C HIS A 218 -5.84 6.84 15.66
N PRO A 219 -4.77 6.11 15.24
CA PRO A 219 -4.03 5.22 16.13
C PRO A 219 -3.55 5.92 17.40
N TYR A 220 -4.03 5.46 18.57
CA TYR A 220 -3.65 6.01 19.86
C TYR A 220 -2.13 6.01 20.06
N PHE A 221 -1.46 4.93 19.63
CA PHE A 221 -0.01 4.82 19.74
C PHE A 221 0.72 5.96 19.00
N GLN A 222 0.32 6.24 17.77
CA GLN A 222 0.87 7.37 17.02
C GLN A 222 0.51 8.71 17.66
N THR A 223 -0.75 8.87 18.09
CA THR A 223 -1.20 10.10 18.77
C THR A 223 -0.33 10.43 19.97
N LYS A 224 0.01 9.43 20.78
CA LYS A 224 0.91 9.62 21.93
C LYS A 224 2.32 9.98 21.51
N LEU A 225 2.89 9.28 20.52
CA LEU A 225 4.26 9.52 20.07
C LEU A 225 4.43 10.94 19.49
N VAL A 226 3.51 11.36 18.62
CA VAL A 226 3.51 12.72 18.04
C VAL A 226 3.28 13.75 19.12
N GLY A 227 2.31 13.50 20.01
CA GLY A 227 1.99 14.41 21.12
C GLY A 227 3.18 14.65 22.06
N LEU A 228 3.92 13.60 22.44
CA LEU A 228 5.14 13.72 23.26
C LEU A 228 6.21 14.59 22.57
N CYS A 229 6.41 14.42 21.26
CA CYS A 229 7.36 15.24 20.51
C CYS A 229 6.92 16.71 20.49
N ILE A 230 5.62 16.98 20.31
CA ILE A 230 5.07 18.35 20.30
C ILE A 230 5.11 18.96 21.70
N GLU A 231 4.81 18.21 22.74
CA GLU A 231 4.92 18.66 24.13
C GLU A 231 6.37 19.07 24.47
N PHE A 232 7.35 18.29 24.02
CA PHE A 232 8.76 18.69 24.11
C PHE A 232 9.00 19.99 23.36
N GLY A 233 8.47 20.16 22.13
CA GLY A 233 8.52 21.40 21.38
C GLY A 233 7.92 22.60 22.14
N PHE A 234 6.81 22.42 22.87
CA PHE A 234 6.23 23.44 23.71
C PHE A 234 7.12 23.83 24.92
N LYS A 235 7.79 22.84 25.54
CA LYS A 235 8.73 23.08 26.63
C LYS A 235 9.93 23.97 26.23
N ILE A 236 10.36 23.87 24.98
CA ILE A 236 11.44 24.68 24.42
C ILE A 236 10.91 25.88 23.60
N HIS A 237 9.64 26.24 23.75
CA HIS A 237 8.98 27.35 23.03
C HIS A 237 9.08 27.31 21.50
N ASN A 238 9.26 26.11 20.91
CA ASN A 238 9.34 25.90 19.46
C ASN A 238 8.65 24.63 19.03
N VAL A 239 7.37 24.71 18.62
CA VAL A 239 6.57 23.59 18.16
C VAL A 239 7.14 22.90 16.92
N ASN A 240 7.84 23.67 16.06
CA ASN A 240 8.45 23.12 14.86
C ASN A 240 9.53 22.08 15.19
N VAL A 241 10.28 22.27 16.26
CA VAL A 241 11.28 21.30 16.73
C VAL A 241 10.58 20.00 17.14
N GLY A 242 9.42 20.08 17.79
CA GLY A 242 8.62 18.89 18.11
C GLY A 242 8.21 18.09 16.87
N TYR A 243 7.66 18.76 15.84
CA TYR A 243 7.34 18.11 14.56
C TYR A 243 8.59 17.53 13.88
N SER A 244 9.69 18.29 13.90
CA SER A 244 10.92 17.90 13.22
C SER A 244 11.58 16.67 13.86
N ILE A 245 11.54 16.53 15.18
CA ILE A 245 12.01 15.32 15.88
C ILE A 245 11.23 14.10 15.41
N TYR A 246 9.89 14.18 15.38
CA TYR A 246 9.06 13.08 14.93
C TYR A 246 9.37 12.71 13.48
N THR A 247 9.40 13.67 12.56
CA THR A 247 9.65 13.42 11.13
C THR A 247 11.05 12.92 10.86
N PHE A 248 12.04 13.38 11.62
CA PHE A 248 13.42 12.88 11.53
C PHE A 248 13.51 11.40 11.95
N ILE A 249 12.94 11.06 13.10
CA ILE A 249 12.91 9.66 13.58
C ILE A 249 12.20 8.77 12.55
N GLN A 250 11.04 9.19 12.02
CA GLN A 250 10.30 8.47 11.00
C GLN A 250 11.13 8.31 9.72
N MET A 251 11.82 9.34 9.24
CA MET A 251 12.69 9.29 8.07
C MET A 251 13.84 8.29 8.27
N ILE A 252 14.51 8.32 9.42
CA ILE A 252 15.58 7.35 9.74
C ILE A 252 15.03 5.92 9.78
N ALA A 253 13.84 5.71 10.34
CA ALA A 253 13.20 4.40 10.38
C ALA A 253 12.92 3.85 8.97
N PHE A 254 12.44 4.68 8.03
CA PHE A 254 12.30 4.30 6.61
C PHE A 254 13.64 3.98 5.95
N ILE A 255 14.67 4.80 6.16
CA ILE A 255 16.02 4.57 5.61
C ILE A 255 16.57 3.22 6.08
N VAL A 256 16.45 2.93 7.38
CA VAL A 256 16.87 1.65 7.96
C VAL A 256 16.07 0.48 7.36
N ALA A 257 14.75 0.61 7.23
CA ALA A 257 13.89 -0.42 6.66
C ALA A 257 14.25 -0.74 5.20
N PHE A 258 14.33 0.27 4.30
CA PHE A 258 14.69 0.06 2.89
C PHE A 258 16.11 -0.49 2.73
N SER A 259 17.06 0.01 3.51
CA SER A 259 18.44 -0.50 3.50
C SER A 259 18.53 -1.95 3.95
N SER A 260 17.73 -2.32 4.97
CA SER A 260 17.63 -3.70 5.47
C SER A 260 17.01 -4.64 4.44
N ILE A 261 15.96 -4.20 3.74
CA ILE A 261 15.31 -4.98 2.67
C ILE A 261 16.32 -5.24 1.52
N ILE A 262 17.00 -4.19 1.03
CA ILE A 262 18.01 -4.35 -0.02
C ILE A 262 19.16 -5.27 0.43
N ALA A 263 19.66 -5.10 1.65
CA ALA A 263 20.73 -5.92 2.20
C ALA A 263 20.29 -7.39 2.39
N THR A 264 19.02 -7.63 2.74
CA THR A 264 18.44 -8.98 2.86
C THR A 264 18.31 -9.64 1.48
N LEU A 265 17.79 -8.93 0.48
CA LEU A 265 17.73 -9.41 -0.90
C LEU A 265 19.12 -9.66 -1.49
N TYR A 266 20.12 -8.82 -1.15
CA TYR A 266 21.53 -9.05 -1.49
C TYR A 266 22.05 -10.36 -0.85
N ARG A 267 21.72 -10.62 0.40
CA ARG A 267 22.08 -11.87 1.08
C ARG A 267 21.48 -13.10 0.41
N PHE A 268 20.25 -12.99 -0.09
CA PHE A 268 19.57 -14.04 -0.85
C PHE A 268 19.92 -14.05 -2.33
N GLU A 269 21.07 -13.47 -2.68
CA GLU A 269 21.70 -13.50 -4.00
C GLU A 269 20.86 -12.92 -5.15
N VAL A 270 19.92 -12.01 -4.85
CA VAL A 270 19.21 -11.26 -5.90
C VAL A 270 20.21 -10.47 -6.73
N ASN A 271 19.96 -10.36 -8.03
CA ASN A 271 20.84 -9.69 -8.98
C ASN A 271 21.21 -8.26 -8.52
N HIS A 272 22.50 -8.00 -8.39
CA HIS A 272 23.04 -6.75 -7.84
C HIS A 272 22.66 -5.51 -8.66
N THR A 273 22.49 -5.65 -10.00
CA THR A 273 22.05 -4.54 -10.85
C THR A 273 20.64 -4.12 -10.52
N LEU A 274 19.73 -5.09 -10.32
CA LEU A 274 18.34 -4.80 -9.94
C LEU A 274 18.25 -4.19 -8.53
N LEU A 275 19.10 -4.64 -7.59
CA LEU A 275 19.18 -4.03 -6.27
C LEU A 275 19.69 -2.59 -6.32
N LYS A 276 20.66 -2.29 -7.21
CA LYS A 276 21.10 -0.90 -7.46
C LYS A 276 19.99 -0.05 -8.06
N ILE A 277 19.20 -0.60 -9.01
CA ILE A 277 18.03 0.09 -9.57
C ILE A 277 17.02 0.37 -8.45
N SER A 278 16.71 -0.62 -7.58
CA SER A 278 15.81 -0.40 -6.44
C SER A 278 16.32 0.68 -5.50
N LEU A 279 17.63 0.70 -5.20
CA LEU A 279 18.24 1.75 -4.38
C LEU A 279 18.09 3.13 -5.02
N VAL A 280 18.34 3.24 -6.32
CA VAL A 280 18.18 4.51 -7.07
C VAL A 280 16.72 4.95 -7.05
N LEU A 281 15.76 4.05 -7.25
CA LEU A 281 14.34 4.38 -7.15
C LEU A 281 13.98 4.92 -5.76
N TYR A 282 14.39 4.26 -4.67
CA TYR A 282 14.17 4.76 -3.31
C TYR A 282 14.87 6.10 -3.03
N ALA A 283 16.03 6.34 -3.61
CA ALA A 283 16.79 7.55 -3.41
C ALA A 283 16.23 8.76 -4.18
N VAL A 284 15.74 8.54 -5.41
CA VAL A 284 15.43 9.62 -6.36
C VAL A 284 13.94 9.91 -6.47
N ILE A 285 13.06 8.88 -6.33
CA ILE A 285 11.63 9.08 -6.49
C ILE A 285 11.06 9.85 -5.28
N PRO A 286 10.50 11.07 -5.47
CA PRO A 286 10.14 11.97 -4.39
C PRO A 286 9.09 11.44 -3.41
N VAL A 287 8.26 10.48 -3.84
CA VAL A 287 7.21 9.90 -2.98
C VAL A 287 7.78 9.28 -1.72
N PHE A 288 8.97 8.67 -1.77
CA PHE A 288 9.58 8.01 -0.62
C PHE A 288 10.06 9.01 0.44
N PRO A 289 10.93 9.99 0.14
CA PRO A 289 11.32 10.98 1.13
C PRO A 289 10.15 11.86 1.59
N LEU A 290 9.21 12.23 0.71
CA LEU A 290 8.08 13.08 1.11
C LEU A 290 7.11 12.39 2.07
N TYR A 291 6.80 11.10 1.84
CA TYR A 291 5.96 10.34 2.78
C TYR A 291 6.68 10.02 4.09
N SER A 292 8.01 9.93 4.10
CA SER A 292 8.77 9.79 5.33
C SER A 292 8.71 11.03 6.21
N LEU A 293 8.42 12.21 5.62
CA LEU A 293 8.23 13.48 6.32
C LEU A 293 6.76 13.82 6.60
N LEU A 294 5.81 12.95 6.19
CA LEU A 294 4.39 13.16 6.40
C LEU A 294 3.97 12.60 7.77
N ILE A 295 3.46 13.45 8.63
CA ILE A 295 2.89 13.06 9.93
C ILE A 295 1.47 12.57 9.70
N GLY A 296 1.33 11.26 9.55
CA GLY A 296 0.05 10.61 9.27
C GLY A 296 0.09 9.12 9.60
N GLY A 297 -1.06 8.54 9.96
CA GLY A 297 -1.19 7.15 10.38
C GLY A 297 -0.67 6.14 9.34
N ASP A 298 -0.88 6.42 8.05
CA ASP A 298 -0.45 5.51 6.99
C ASP A 298 1.08 5.50 6.80
N SER A 299 1.76 6.66 6.94
CA SER A 299 3.23 6.72 6.92
C SER A 299 3.83 5.98 8.10
N PHE A 300 3.27 6.19 9.30
CA PHE A 300 3.70 5.52 10.51
C PHE A 300 3.52 4.00 10.44
N PHE A 301 2.34 3.54 10.01
CA PHE A 301 2.06 2.13 9.79
C PHE A 301 3.01 1.50 8.76
N SER A 302 3.38 2.25 7.71
CA SER A 302 4.27 1.77 6.65
C SER A 302 5.65 1.38 7.18
N VAL A 303 6.16 2.06 8.19
CA VAL A 303 7.45 1.72 8.83
C VAL A 303 7.39 0.30 9.39
N PHE A 304 6.40 0.01 10.23
CA PHE A 304 6.25 -1.32 10.86
C PHE A 304 5.92 -2.40 9.83
N PHE A 305 5.11 -2.09 8.83
CA PHE A 305 4.85 -3.04 7.76
C PHE A 305 6.12 -3.43 6.99
N LEU A 306 7.05 -2.51 6.74
CA LEU A 306 8.33 -2.81 6.10
C LEU A 306 9.21 -3.72 6.96
N TYR A 307 9.23 -3.54 8.27
CA TYR A 307 9.94 -4.44 9.19
C TYR A 307 9.26 -5.82 9.23
N TYR A 308 7.93 -5.88 9.26
CA TYR A 308 7.20 -7.13 9.13
C TYR A 308 7.53 -7.86 7.81
N MET A 309 7.58 -7.14 6.69
CA MET A 309 8.00 -7.71 5.40
C MET A 309 9.44 -8.25 5.45
N LEU A 310 10.33 -7.55 6.14
CA LEU A 310 11.71 -8.02 6.35
C LEU A 310 11.74 -9.36 7.11
N GLU A 311 10.92 -9.50 8.14
CA GLU A 311 10.81 -10.74 8.92
C GLU A 311 10.23 -11.89 8.09
N ILE A 312 9.19 -11.63 7.29
CA ILE A 312 8.64 -12.60 6.34
C ILE A 312 9.70 -13.06 5.34
N LEU A 313 10.45 -12.14 4.72
CA LEU A 313 11.56 -12.48 3.82
C LEU A 313 12.60 -13.39 4.52
N TRP A 314 12.91 -13.15 5.80
CA TRP A 314 13.83 -13.99 6.56
C TRP A 314 13.25 -15.39 6.86
N ILE A 315 11.96 -15.49 7.19
CA ILE A 315 11.30 -16.78 7.44
C ILE A 315 11.36 -17.64 6.17
N PHE A 316 10.93 -17.11 5.04
CA PHE A 316 10.89 -17.84 3.77
C PHE A 316 12.30 -18.09 3.23
N GLY A 317 13.16 -17.07 3.17
CA GLY A 317 14.52 -17.18 2.65
C GLY A 317 15.40 -18.15 3.43
N THR A 318 15.10 -18.43 4.71
CA THR A 318 15.80 -19.43 5.55
C THR A 318 15.03 -20.73 5.71
N LYS A 319 13.94 -20.95 4.96
CA LYS A 319 13.04 -22.10 5.10
C LYS A 319 12.57 -22.33 6.55
N GLY A 320 12.29 -21.25 7.27
CA GLY A 320 11.87 -21.27 8.66
C GLY A 320 12.99 -21.46 9.69
N ALA A 321 14.25 -21.67 9.29
CA ALA A 321 15.33 -21.92 10.22
C ALA A 321 15.61 -20.74 11.17
N VAL A 322 15.31 -19.50 10.77
CA VAL A 322 15.42 -18.31 11.62
C VAL A 322 14.52 -18.40 12.86
N LEU A 323 13.40 -19.11 12.79
CA LEU A 323 12.48 -19.35 13.92
C LEU A 323 13.11 -20.14 15.07
N LYS A 324 14.28 -20.78 14.88
CA LYS A 324 15.06 -21.37 15.99
C LYS A 324 15.65 -20.29 16.92
N ASN A 325 15.70 -19.02 16.48
CA ASN A 325 16.25 -17.93 17.26
C ASN A 325 15.15 -17.22 18.07
N ASN A 326 15.18 -17.34 19.40
CA ASN A 326 14.18 -16.74 20.27
C ASN A 326 14.17 -15.19 20.21
N LYS A 327 15.33 -14.56 19.93
CA LYS A 327 15.37 -13.09 19.73
C LYS A 327 14.59 -12.68 18.49
N PHE A 328 14.62 -13.47 17.40
CA PHE A 328 13.82 -13.23 16.21
C PHE A 328 12.32 -13.39 16.51
N ILE A 329 11.94 -14.42 17.27
CA ILE A 329 10.54 -14.62 17.68
C ILE A 329 10.05 -13.41 18.50
N LEU A 330 10.83 -12.94 19.45
CA LEU A 330 10.48 -11.77 20.26
C LEU A 330 10.37 -10.50 19.41
N ALA A 331 11.28 -10.28 18.45
CA ALA A 331 11.23 -9.16 17.52
C ALA A 331 9.94 -9.20 16.69
N MET A 332 9.57 -10.37 16.15
CA MET A 332 8.37 -10.55 15.36
C MET A 332 7.08 -10.35 16.18
N ILE A 333 7.05 -10.81 17.45
CA ILE A 333 5.93 -10.53 18.36
C ILE A 333 5.76 -9.01 18.54
N LEU A 334 6.87 -8.31 18.82
CA LEU A 334 6.86 -6.86 18.99
C LEU A 334 6.43 -6.15 17.70
N GLU A 335 6.96 -6.57 16.55
CA GLU A 335 6.68 -5.94 15.27
C GLU A 335 5.22 -6.10 14.87
N ILE A 336 4.64 -7.30 14.95
CA ILE A 336 3.22 -7.52 14.65
C ILE A 336 2.33 -6.73 15.62
N PHE A 337 2.70 -6.64 16.89
CA PHE A 337 1.99 -5.83 17.87
C PHE A 337 2.02 -4.34 17.51
N LEU A 338 3.20 -3.78 17.24
CA LEU A 338 3.38 -2.36 16.86
C LEU A 338 2.71 -2.03 15.53
N MET A 339 2.80 -2.93 14.54
CA MET A 339 2.11 -2.81 13.27
C MET A 339 0.60 -2.74 13.49
N SER A 340 0.03 -3.61 14.32
CA SER A 340 -1.39 -3.63 14.64
C SER A 340 -1.83 -2.41 15.46
N ALA A 341 -1.01 -1.97 16.43
CA ALA A 341 -1.25 -0.76 17.22
C ALA A 341 -1.12 0.54 16.40
N SER A 342 -0.36 0.49 15.30
CA SER A 342 -0.26 1.60 14.36
C SER A 342 -1.46 1.70 13.42
N LYS A 343 -2.08 0.57 13.08
CA LYS A 343 -3.31 0.50 12.29
C LYS A 343 -3.94 -0.89 12.39
N ASN A 344 -5.23 -0.96 12.69
CA ASN A 344 -5.95 -2.24 12.86
C ASN A 344 -5.82 -3.20 11.67
N GLN A 345 -5.54 -2.69 10.47
CA GLN A 345 -5.31 -3.52 9.29
C GLN A 345 -4.10 -4.45 9.45
N GLY A 346 -3.14 -4.11 10.30
CA GLY A 346 -1.96 -4.94 10.58
C GLY A 346 -2.32 -6.32 11.13
N VAL A 347 -3.31 -6.39 12.04
CA VAL A 347 -3.73 -7.67 12.61
C VAL A 347 -4.36 -8.59 11.57
N TYR A 348 -5.11 -8.05 10.62
CA TYR A 348 -5.73 -8.86 9.55
C TYR A 348 -4.69 -9.43 8.59
N VAL A 349 -3.69 -8.64 8.22
CA VAL A 349 -2.58 -9.11 7.37
C VAL A 349 -1.77 -10.19 8.09
N ALA A 350 -1.45 -10.00 9.38
CA ALA A 350 -0.74 -10.98 10.17
C ALA A 350 -1.54 -12.28 10.34
N ALA A 351 -2.86 -12.20 10.60
CA ALA A 351 -3.75 -13.36 10.72
C ALA A 351 -3.86 -14.14 9.40
N ALA A 352 -4.00 -13.45 8.27
CA ALA A 352 -4.01 -14.10 6.97
C ALA A 352 -2.68 -14.80 6.68
N MET A 353 -1.55 -14.14 6.94
CA MET A 353 -0.23 -14.75 6.74
C MET A 353 0.04 -15.91 7.69
N PHE A 354 -0.50 -15.90 8.91
CA PHE A 354 -0.42 -17.02 9.83
C PHE A 354 -0.97 -18.31 9.20
N LEU A 355 -2.13 -18.26 8.53
CA LEU A 355 -2.74 -19.41 7.87
C LEU A 355 -1.82 -20.00 6.79
N PHE A 356 -1.18 -19.17 6.00
CA PHE A 356 -0.22 -19.64 4.99
C PHE A 356 1.06 -20.17 5.62
N CYS A 357 1.62 -19.49 6.60
CA CYS A 357 2.87 -19.88 7.24
C CYS A 357 2.73 -21.20 8.04
N ILE A 358 1.62 -21.42 8.76
CA ILE A 358 1.42 -22.64 9.57
C ILE A 358 1.24 -23.88 8.69
N ILE A 359 0.68 -23.72 7.49
CA ILE A 359 0.53 -24.78 6.50
C ILE A 359 1.90 -25.07 5.86
N TYR A 360 2.58 -24.03 5.39
CA TYR A 360 3.81 -24.15 4.62
C TYR A 360 5.01 -24.65 5.46
N PHE A 361 5.16 -24.15 6.69
CA PHE A 361 6.28 -24.50 7.58
C PHE A 361 5.90 -25.53 8.65
N SER A 362 5.49 -26.74 8.23
CA SER A 362 5.02 -27.80 9.13
C SER A 362 5.98 -28.12 10.28
N LYS A 363 7.30 -28.09 10.04
CA LYS A 363 8.36 -28.34 11.05
C LYS A 363 8.39 -27.28 12.17
N TYR A 364 7.87 -26.07 11.92
CA TYR A 364 7.98 -24.92 12.85
C TYR A 364 6.63 -24.41 13.34
N ARG A 365 5.54 -25.18 13.18
CA ARG A 365 4.16 -24.78 13.51
C ARG A 365 4.01 -24.13 14.89
N ALA A 366 4.56 -24.76 15.94
CA ALA A 366 4.47 -24.19 17.28
C ALA A 366 5.15 -22.82 17.41
N ARG A 367 6.30 -22.62 16.75
CA ARG A 367 7.02 -21.34 16.78
C ARG A 367 6.32 -20.27 15.95
N ILE A 368 5.72 -20.64 14.81
CA ILE A 368 4.87 -19.76 14.01
C ILE A 368 3.63 -19.36 14.80
N ALA A 369 2.97 -20.31 15.48
CA ALA A 369 1.82 -19.99 16.33
C ALA A 369 2.24 -18.99 17.44
N VAL A 370 3.36 -19.20 18.09
CA VAL A 370 3.83 -18.26 19.12
C VAL A 370 4.13 -16.88 18.53
N CYS A 371 4.92 -16.78 17.47
CA CYS A 371 5.34 -15.47 16.96
C CYS A 371 4.24 -14.70 16.23
N MET A 372 3.16 -15.35 15.72
CA MET A 372 2.09 -14.68 14.99
C MET A 372 0.77 -14.60 15.77
N VAL A 373 0.39 -15.63 16.57
CA VAL A 373 -0.88 -15.61 17.29
C VAL A 373 -0.77 -14.84 18.61
N VAL A 374 0.34 -14.97 19.33
CA VAL A 374 0.53 -14.24 20.62
C VAL A 374 0.40 -12.73 20.44
N PRO A 375 1.04 -12.06 19.45
CA PRO A 375 0.84 -10.62 19.27
C PRO A 375 -0.58 -10.24 18.88
N ILE A 376 -1.30 -11.09 18.14
CA ILE A 376 -2.72 -10.87 17.81
C ILE A 376 -3.57 -10.90 19.08
N ILE A 377 -3.35 -11.88 19.95
CA ILE A 377 -4.03 -11.98 21.26
C ILE A 377 -3.70 -10.79 22.15
N LEU A 378 -2.42 -10.42 22.26
CA LEU A 378 -1.98 -9.26 23.04
C LEU A 378 -2.60 -7.97 22.52
N PHE A 379 -2.68 -7.80 21.19
CA PHE A 379 -3.32 -6.64 20.59
C PHE A 379 -4.83 -6.64 20.86
N GLN A 380 -5.53 -7.73 20.58
CA GLN A 380 -7.00 -7.76 20.63
C GLN A 380 -7.53 -7.70 22.06
N PHE A 381 -6.98 -8.50 22.95
CA PHE A 381 -7.47 -8.60 24.33
C PHE A 381 -6.70 -7.70 25.31
N GLY A 382 -5.38 -7.61 25.16
CA GLY A 382 -4.56 -6.77 26.03
C GLY A 382 -4.72 -5.28 25.70
N TYR A 383 -4.40 -4.92 24.46
CA TYR A 383 -4.39 -3.51 24.04
C TYR A 383 -5.80 -2.96 23.78
N CYS A 384 -6.56 -3.53 22.84
CA CYS A 384 -7.90 -3.05 22.52
C CYS A 384 -8.95 -3.42 23.59
N GLY A 385 -8.77 -4.54 24.30
CA GLY A 385 -9.69 -4.98 25.34
C GLY A 385 -9.43 -4.30 26.69
N ALA A 386 -8.34 -4.70 27.37
CA ALA A 386 -8.08 -4.25 28.74
C ALA A 386 -7.54 -2.82 28.81
N PHE A 387 -6.46 -2.51 28.03
CA PHE A 387 -5.81 -1.20 28.09
C PHE A 387 -6.74 -0.06 27.64
N PHE A 388 -7.51 -0.24 26.57
CA PHE A 388 -8.44 0.80 26.09
C PHE A 388 -9.48 1.16 27.13
N LYS A 389 -9.99 0.17 27.89
CA LYS A 389 -10.94 0.42 28.99
C LYS A 389 -10.32 1.28 30.09
N VAL A 390 -9.11 0.94 30.52
CA VAL A 390 -8.38 1.68 31.57
C VAL A 390 -8.00 3.07 31.10
N ALA A 391 -7.52 3.20 29.85
CA ALA A 391 -7.09 4.47 29.29
C ALA A 391 -8.24 5.32 28.70
N LYS A 392 -9.50 4.86 28.85
CA LYS A 392 -10.71 5.53 28.32
C LYS A 392 -10.63 5.83 26.83
N ILE A 393 -10.21 4.83 26.05
CA ILE A 393 -10.06 4.92 24.60
C ILE A 393 -11.28 4.26 23.95
N ALA A 394 -12.02 5.01 23.12
CA ALA A 394 -13.07 4.45 22.31
C ALA A 394 -12.48 3.62 21.15
N SER A 395 -13.01 2.42 20.96
CA SER A 395 -12.64 1.57 19.81
C SER A 395 -13.12 2.17 18.48
N VAL A 396 -12.52 1.73 17.39
CA VAL A 396 -12.98 2.09 16.04
C VAL A 396 -14.42 1.63 15.84
N GLY A 397 -15.24 2.50 15.27
CA GLY A 397 -16.65 2.22 15.05
C GLY A 397 -16.89 1.12 14.01
N LYS A 398 -17.94 0.32 14.19
CA LYS A 398 -18.34 -0.76 13.26
C LYS A 398 -18.55 -0.28 11.83
N GLN A 399 -18.92 0.99 11.63
CA GLN A 399 -19.18 1.61 10.34
C GLN A 399 -17.95 1.58 9.40
N GLU A 400 -16.74 1.51 9.92
CA GLU A 400 -15.54 1.42 9.09
C GLU A 400 -15.48 0.09 8.32
N ALA A 401 -15.83 -1.01 8.96
CA ALA A 401 -15.87 -2.33 8.36
C ALA A 401 -17.05 -2.52 7.38
N LEU A 402 -18.14 -1.76 7.57
CA LEU A 402 -19.38 -1.88 6.81
C LEU A 402 -19.48 -0.91 5.62
N SER A 403 -18.44 -0.17 5.36
CA SER A 403 -18.38 0.89 4.34
C SER A 403 -18.88 0.44 2.96
N VAL A 404 -18.47 -0.75 2.49
CA VAL A 404 -18.89 -1.29 1.18
C VAL A 404 -20.40 -1.59 1.15
N CYS A 405 -20.92 -2.25 2.19
CA CYS A 405 -22.35 -2.58 2.28
C CYS A 405 -23.20 -1.31 2.31
N PHE A 406 -22.77 -0.30 3.05
CA PHE A 406 -23.48 0.98 3.14
C PHE A 406 -23.51 1.73 1.81
N GLN A 407 -22.40 1.71 1.06
CA GLN A 407 -22.34 2.30 -0.28
C GLN A 407 -23.26 1.58 -1.27
N GLN A 408 -23.30 0.25 -1.21
CA GLN A 408 -24.18 -0.56 -2.06
C GLN A 408 -25.67 -0.26 -1.76
N THR A 409 -26.05 -0.20 -0.47
CA THR A 409 -27.40 0.19 -0.05
C THR A 409 -27.76 1.60 -0.53
N ALA A 410 -26.84 2.57 -0.34
CA ALA A 410 -27.09 3.95 -0.74
C ALA A 410 -27.26 4.08 -2.26
N ARG A 411 -26.47 3.34 -3.05
CA ARG A 411 -26.61 3.29 -4.51
C ARG A 411 -27.95 2.67 -4.91
N TYR A 412 -28.34 1.56 -4.27
CA TYR A 412 -29.65 0.94 -4.52
C TYR A 412 -30.78 1.93 -4.26
N VAL A 413 -30.79 2.57 -3.10
CA VAL A 413 -31.82 3.57 -2.76
C VAL A 413 -31.82 4.75 -3.73
N LYS A 414 -30.66 5.18 -4.24
CA LYS A 414 -30.57 6.26 -5.24
C LYS A 414 -31.23 5.92 -6.57
N TYR A 415 -31.10 4.68 -7.05
CA TYR A 415 -31.51 4.30 -8.40
C TYR A 415 -32.77 3.44 -8.47
N HIS A 416 -33.14 2.79 -7.34
CA HIS A 416 -34.29 1.89 -7.20
C HIS A 416 -35.06 2.14 -5.88
N GLY A 417 -35.12 3.39 -5.45
CA GLY A 417 -35.78 3.76 -4.20
C GLY A 417 -37.28 3.47 -4.18
N ASP A 418 -37.94 3.47 -5.32
CA ASP A 418 -39.32 3.13 -5.56
C ASP A 418 -39.61 1.63 -5.45
N GLU A 419 -38.61 0.77 -5.55
CA GLU A 419 -38.70 -0.67 -5.40
C GLU A 419 -38.39 -1.16 -3.95
N VAL A 420 -38.00 -0.25 -3.07
CA VAL A 420 -37.71 -0.56 -1.66
C VAL A 420 -39.02 -0.85 -0.91
N THR A 421 -39.14 -2.05 -0.36
CA THR A 421 -40.33 -2.41 0.44
C THR A 421 -40.30 -1.75 1.80
N GLN A 422 -41.47 -1.67 2.45
CA GLN A 422 -41.56 -1.10 3.79
C GLN A 422 -40.68 -1.85 4.81
N GLU A 423 -40.61 -3.17 4.72
CA GLU A 423 -39.75 -3.99 5.57
C GLU A 423 -38.25 -3.67 5.36
N GLU A 424 -37.84 -3.51 4.10
CA GLU A 424 -36.47 -3.14 3.74
C GLU A 424 -36.13 -1.73 4.26
N GLU A 425 -37.02 -0.78 4.10
CA GLU A 425 -36.84 0.58 4.59
C GLU A 425 -36.72 0.63 6.12
N GLU A 426 -37.57 -0.11 6.85
CA GLU A 426 -37.51 -0.17 8.31
C GLU A 426 -36.22 -0.78 8.84
N ALA A 427 -35.75 -1.84 8.20
CA ALA A 427 -34.44 -2.45 8.55
C ALA A 427 -33.29 -1.50 8.29
N ILE A 428 -33.28 -0.79 7.16
CA ILE A 428 -32.27 0.22 6.85
C ILE A 428 -32.31 1.38 7.83
N LYS A 429 -33.52 1.88 8.17
CA LYS A 429 -33.75 2.99 9.13
C LYS A 429 -33.18 2.73 10.53
N LYS A 430 -33.09 1.47 10.94
CA LYS A 430 -32.50 1.11 12.24
C LYS A 430 -30.98 1.25 12.24
N VAL A 431 -30.32 1.20 11.06
CA VAL A 431 -28.88 1.21 10.93
C VAL A 431 -28.34 2.50 10.30
N LEU A 432 -29.04 3.07 9.34
CA LEU A 432 -28.65 4.26 8.57
C LEU A 432 -29.77 5.30 8.55
N ASN A 433 -29.45 6.54 8.17
CA ASN A 433 -30.46 7.55 7.90
C ASN A 433 -31.02 7.36 6.46
N TYR A 434 -32.07 6.54 6.34
CA TYR A 434 -32.66 6.16 5.05
C TYR A 434 -33.03 7.37 4.16
N LYS A 435 -33.57 8.45 4.73
CA LYS A 435 -34.05 9.62 3.98
C LYS A 435 -32.92 10.29 3.17
N ASP A 436 -31.71 10.24 3.68
CA ASP A 436 -30.58 11.01 3.10
C ASP A 436 -29.60 10.14 2.32
N ILE A 437 -29.53 8.83 2.57
CA ILE A 437 -28.44 7.98 2.04
C ILE A 437 -28.36 7.96 0.52
N GLY A 438 -29.49 8.00 -0.18
CA GLY A 438 -29.51 8.06 -1.66
C GLY A 438 -28.88 9.34 -2.20
N ASN A 439 -29.16 10.47 -1.55
CA ASN A 439 -28.60 11.80 -1.92
C ASN A 439 -27.14 11.93 -1.47
N LEU A 440 -26.74 11.27 -0.40
CA LEU A 440 -25.37 11.26 0.11
C LEU A 440 -24.45 10.30 -0.63
N TYR A 441 -24.99 9.46 -1.52
CA TYR A 441 -24.18 8.53 -2.30
C TYR A 441 -23.18 9.28 -3.19
N ASP A 442 -21.88 9.10 -2.91
CA ASP A 442 -20.76 9.55 -3.75
C ASP A 442 -20.00 8.30 -4.25
N PRO A 443 -19.92 8.04 -5.56
CA PRO A 443 -19.27 6.85 -6.11
C PRO A 443 -17.79 6.71 -5.72
N ASN A 444 -17.12 7.81 -5.33
CA ASN A 444 -15.70 7.83 -4.99
C ASN A 444 -15.41 7.91 -3.48
N LEU A 445 -16.46 8.09 -2.65
CA LEU A 445 -16.28 8.35 -1.22
C LEU A 445 -17.47 7.82 -0.41
N SER A 446 -17.25 6.82 0.44
CA SER A 446 -18.31 6.26 1.29
C SER A 446 -18.53 7.04 2.60
N ASP A 447 -17.63 7.98 2.95
CA ASP A 447 -17.72 8.72 4.21
C ASP A 447 -19.07 9.44 4.44
N PRO A 448 -19.72 10.09 3.43
CA PRO A 448 -21.00 10.74 3.66
C PRO A 448 -22.10 9.78 4.11
N VAL A 449 -22.20 8.62 3.46
CA VAL A 449 -23.17 7.57 3.82
C VAL A 449 -22.83 6.93 5.16
N LYS A 450 -21.56 6.56 5.34
CA LYS A 450 -21.03 5.94 6.56
C LYS A 450 -21.30 6.78 7.81
N LYS A 451 -21.26 8.11 7.71
CA LYS A 451 -21.56 9.04 8.81
C LYS A 451 -23.01 9.01 9.28
N THR A 452 -23.91 8.43 8.50
CA THR A 452 -25.32 8.26 8.91
C THR A 452 -25.54 7.02 9.77
N PHE A 453 -24.50 6.21 10.02
CA PHE A 453 -24.59 5.02 10.86
C PHE A 453 -25.02 5.37 12.27
N LYS A 454 -26.02 4.65 12.74
CA LYS A 454 -26.56 4.78 14.09
C LYS A 454 -25.79 3.88 15.04
N THR A 455 -25.04 4.49 15.95
CA THR A 455 -24.16 3.76 16.88
C THR A 455 -24.91 2.94 17.91
N GLU A 456 -26.16 3.29 18.16
CA GLU A 456 -27.09 2.57 19.03
C GLU A 456 -27.67 1.28 18.41
N SER A 457 -27.38 1.02 17.10
CA SER A 457 -27.88 -0.17 16.42
C SER A 457 -27.40 -1.45 17.11
N THR A 458 -28.37 -2.32 17.43
CA THR A 458 -28.12 -3.61 18.08
C THR A 458 -27.52 -4.64 17.10
N SER A 459 -27.08 -5.76 17.64
CA SER A 459 -26.62 -6.88 16.78
C SER A 459 -27.78 -7.49 15.97
N GLU A 460 -29.02 -7.45 16.49
CA GLU A 460 -30.19 -7.93 15.77
C GLU A 460 -30.58 -6.96 14.65
N ASP A 461 -30.49 -5.64 14.87
CA ASP A 461 -30.71 -4.64 13.81
C ASP A 461 -29.73 -4.83 12.66
N LEU A 462 -28.43 -5.08 12.96
CA LEU A 462 -27.43 -5.37 11.95
C LEU A 462 -27.72 -6.68 11.21
N LYS A 463 -28.16 -7.72 11.88
CA LYS A 463 -28.52 -8.99 11.26
C LYS A 463 -29.71 -8.83 10.28
N ASN A 464 -30.75 -8.08 10.70
CA ASN A 464 -31.88 -7.78 9.84
C ASN A 464 -31.47 -6.89 8.64
N TYR A 465 -30.61 -5.89 8.87
CA TYR A 465 -30.02 -5.10 7.82
C TYR A 465 -29.26 -5.96 6.78
N PHE A 466 -28.45 -6.93 7.21
CA PHE A 466 -27.74 -7.81 6.29
C PHE A 466 -28.65 -8.73 5.49
N LYS A 467 -29.77 -9.20 6.06
CA LYS A 467 -30.78 -9.96 5.30
C LYS A 467 -31.38 -9.12 4.17
N VAL A 468 -31.76 -7.89 4.49
CA VAL A 468 -32.32 -6.94 3.54
C VAL A 468 -31.25 -6.53 2.50
N TRP A 469 -30.03 -6.21 2.92
CA TRP A 469 -28.92 -5.92 2.02
C TRP A 469 -28.68 -7.06 1.00
N LEU A 470 -28.73 -8.31 1.43
CA LEU A 470 -28.59 -9.46 0.53
C LEU A 470 -29.80 -9.57 -0.42
N SER A 471 -31.03 -9.41 0.08
CA SER A 471 -32.24 -9.43 -0.73
C SER A 471 -32.21 -8.39 -1.85
N MET A 472 -31.91 -7.13 -1.50
CA MET A 472 -31.77 -6.03 -2.45
C MET A 472 -30.66 -6.29 -3.48
N GLY A 473 -29.53 -6.86 -3.04
CA GLY A 473 -28.42 -7.24 -3.92
C GLY A 473 -28.79 -8.34 -4.92
N LEU A 474 -29.64 -9.27 -4.53
CA LEU A 474 -30.17 -10.30 -5.42
C LEU A 474 -31.21 -9.77 -6.42
N LYS A 475 -32.00 -8.74 -6.05
CA LYS A 475 -32.92 -8.05 -6.97
C LYS A 475 -32.14 -7.30 -8.07
N HIS A 476 -31.11 -6.52 -7.69
CA HIS A 476 -30.31 -5.70 -8.61
C HIS A 476 -28.79 -5.91 -8.40
N PRO A 477 -28.23 -7.07 -8.75
CA PRO A 477 -26.81 -7.38 -8.54
C PRO A 477 -25.88 -6.44 -9.31
N GLY A 478 -26.35 -5.92 -10.45
CA GLY A 478 -25.63 -4.93 -11.25
C GLY A 478 -25.32 -3.65 -10.50
N GLU A 479 -26.23 -3.16 -9.65
CA GLU A 479 -26.02 -1.94 -8.86
C GLU A 479 -24.98 -2.15 -7.76
N TYR A 480 -24.97 -3.32 -7.13
CA TYR A 480 -23.97 -3.67 -6.12
C TYR A 480 -22.56 -3.78 -6.71
N ILE A 481 -22.43 -4.42 -7.88
CA ILE A 481 -21.16 -4.52 -8.62
C ILE A 481 -20.70 -3.12 -9.05
N GLN A 482 -21.58 -2.30 -9.60
CA GLN A 482 -21.27 -0.94 -10.01
C GLN A 482 -20.83 -0.06 -8.82
N SER A 483 -21.48 -0.18 -7.66
CA SER A 483 -21.11 0.53 -6.45
C SER A 483 -19.65 0.17 -6.04
N PHE A 484 -19.31 -1.12 -6.04
CA PHE A 484 -17.98 -1.59 -5.70
C PHE A 484 -16.93 -1.11 -6.71
N ILE A 485 -17.19 -1.27 -8.01
CA ILE A 485 -16.28 -0.81 -9.07
C ILE A 485 -16.09 0.70 -8.99
N ALA A 486 -17.17 1.48 -8.83
CA ALA A 486 -17.10 2.93 -8.72
C ALA A 486 -16.22 3.40 -7.55
N ASN A 487 -16.25 2.67 -6.42
CA ASN A 487 -15.42 3.00 -5.25
C ASN A 487 -13.98 2.46 -5.32
N THR A 488 -13.63 1.65 -6.34
CA THR A 488 -12.33 0.97 -6.40
C THR A 488 -11.55 1.17 -7.68
N TYR A 489 -12.18 1.60 -8.79
CA TYR A 489 -11.54 1.61 -10.11
C TYR A 489 -10.20 2.37 -10.16
N GLN A 490 -10.03 3.40 -9.38
CA GLN A 490 -8.80 4.20 -9.37
C GLN A 490 -7.58 3.44 -8.82
N TYR A 491 -7.81 2.32 -8.10
CA TYR A 491 -6.72 1.45 -7.65
C TYR A 491 -6.16 0.55 -8.74
N TYR A 492 -6.85 0.39 -9.88
CA TYR A 492 -6.39 -0.44 -11.00
C TYR A 492 -6.48 0.23 -12.37
N TYR A 493 -6.97 1.46 -12.45
CA TYR A 493 -7.03 2.26 -13.67
C TYR A 493 -5.74 3.08 -13.85
N MET A 494 -4.88 2.68 -14.80
CA MET A 494 -3.56 3.30 -14.98
C MET A 494 -3.61 4.74 -15.49
N GLU A 495 -4.67 5.14 -16.16
CA GLU A 495 -4.82 6.50 -16.73
C GLU A 495 -5.38 7.50 -15.72
N PHE A 496 -5.70 7.04 -14.52
CA PHE A 496 -6.15 7.94 -13.47
C PHE A 496 -5.05 8.94 -13.13
N ARG A 497 -5.38 10.22 -13.31
CA ARG A 497 -4.50 11.31 -12.88
C ARG A 497 -4.90 11.77 -11.50
N ASN A 498 -4.14 11.41 -10.51
CA ASN A 498 -4.34 11.90 -9.16
C ASN A 498 -4.12 13.42 -9.12
N LYS A 499 -5.22 14.19 -9.23
CA LYS A 499 -5.17 15.66 -9.18
C LYS A 499 -4.70 16.20 -7.82
N ARG A 500 -4.88 15.43 -6.75
CA ARG A 500 -4.53 15.84 -5.38
C ARG A 500 -3.04 15.71 -5.07
N GLY A 501 -2.29 14.95 -5.89
CA GLY A 501 -0.84 14.84 -5.79
C GLY A 501 -0.34 14.31 -4.46
N LEU A 502 0.90 14.68 -4.16
CA LEU A 502 1.54 14.46 -2.86
C LEU A 502 0.96 15.44 -1.84
N TYR A 503 0.78 14.98 -0.58
CA TYR A 503 0.30 15.83 0.51
C TYR A 503 1.44 16.77 0.97
N LEU A 504 1.60 17.89 0.28
CA LEU A 504 2.69 18.85 0.52
C LEU A 504 2.24 20.09 1.31
N LYS A 505 1.18 19.96 2.12
CA LYS A 505 0.64 21.10 2.89
C LYS A 505 1.17 21.09 4.32
N PRO A 506 2.06 22.04 4.70
CA PRO A 506 2.52 22.17 6.09
C PRO A 506 1.46 22.79 7.00
N GLU A 507 0.52 23.57 6.45
CA GLU A 507 -0.37 24.49 7.16
C GLU A 507 -1.79 23.94 7.34
N ILE A 508 -1.92 22.65 7.62
CA ILE A 508 -3.24 22.01 7.77
C ILE A 508 -4.01 22.59 8.96
N MET A 509 -3.30 23.06 10.02
CA MET A 509 -3.93 23.65 11.20
C MET A 509 -4.70 24.93 10.86
N ASP A 510 -4.16 25.75 9.97
CA ASP A 510 -4.83 26.97 9.49
C ASP A 510 -6.13 26.66 8.74
N PHE A 511 -6.12 25.59 7.92
CA PHE A 511 -7.33 25.09 7.25
C PHE A 511 -8.42 24.69 8.26
N TYR A 512 -8.05 24.07 9.39
CA TYR A 512 -8.98 23.67 10.44
C TYR A 512 -9.58 24.90 11.15
N ILE A 513 -8.78 25.92 11.45
CA ILE A 513 -9.28 27.16 12.05
C ILE A 513 -10.31 27.83 11.12
N ARG A 514 -9.98 27.97 9.83
CA ARG A 514 -10.79 28.74 8.89
C ARG A 514 -12.04 28.04 8.37
N LYS A 515 -12.06 26.72 8.28
CA LYS A 515 -13.12 25.98 7.56
C LYS A 515 -13.94 25.01 8.41
N ARG A 516 -13.66 24.86 9.70
CA ARG A 516 -14.39 23.92 10.54
C ARG A 516 -15.29 24.68 11.53
N PRO A 517 -16.66 24.65 11.35
CA PRO A 517 -17.57 25.42 12.20
C PRO A 517 -17.45 25.11 13.70
N TRP A 518 -17.20 23.84 14.05
CA TRP A 518 -17.02 23.43 15.43
C TRP A 518 -15.73 23.94 16.05
N VAL A 519 -14.67 24.15 15.24
CA VAL A 519 -13.43 24.82 15.69
C VAL A 519 -13.67 26.31 15.90
N GLN A 520 -14.44 26.94 15.02
CA GLN A 520 -14.75 28.38 15.13
C GLN A 520 -15.58 28.74 16.36
N LYS A 521 -16.40 27.79 16.84
CA LYS A 521 -17.28 28.00 18.01
C LYS A 521 -16.58 27.88 19.37
N SER A 522 -15.34 27.38 19.42
CA SER A 522 -14.60 27.16 20.67
C SER A 522 -13.28 27.91 20.71
N GLU A 523 -13.17 28.87 21.62
CA GLU A 523 -11.92 29.65 21.81
C GLU A 523 -10.75 28.77 22.28
N ALA A 524 -11.02 27.78 23.15
CA ALA A 524 -9.99 26.87 23.66
C ALA A 524 -9.40 26.04 22.52
N ILE A 525 -10.25 25.54 21.59
CA ILE A 525 -9.82 24.80 20.41
C ILE A 525 -8.98 25.69 19.48
N GLN A 526 -9.45 26.91 19.21
CA GLN A 526 -8.73 27.86 18.38
C GLN A 526 -7.35 28.21 18.97
N LYS A 527 -7.29 28.45 20.26
CA LYS A 527 -6.04 28.77 20.97
C LYS A 527 -5.03 27.61 20.85
N LEU A 528 -5.46 26.37 21.04
CA LEU A 528 -4.58 25.21 20.90
C LEU A 528 -4.13 25.05 19.44
N ILE A 529 -5.06 25.12 18.46
CA ILE A 529 -4.70 24.96 17.04
C ILE A 529 -3.71 26.05 16.58
N ARG A 530 -3.85 27.30 17.07
CA ARG A 530 -2.85 28.36 16.80
C ARG A 530 -1.48 28.03 17.39
N LYS A 531 -1.42 27.46 18.60
CA LYS A 531 -0.15 26.99 19.21
C LYS A 531 0.49 25.83 18.42
N LEU A 532 -0.34 24.98 17.82
CA LEU A 532 0.09 23.85 17.00
C LEU A 532 0.48 24.24 15.57
N GLN A 533 0.30 25.48 15.19
CA GLN A 533 0.57 25.97 13.83
C GLN A 533 2.07 25.91 13.51
N VAL A 534 2.42 25.38 12.36
CA VAL A 534 3.80 25.39 11.86
C VAL A 534 4.15 26.78 11.36
N HIS A 535 5.26 27.32 11.84
CA HIS A 535 5.80 28.57 11.37
C HIS A 535 7.04 28.29 10.52
N VAL A 536 6.89 28.41 9.20
CA VAL A 536 8.04 28.26 8.29
C VAL A 536 8.95 29.45 8.45
N PRO A 537 10.25 29.29 8.80
CA PRO A 537 11.20 30.38 8.89
C PRO A 537 11.29 31.18 7.59
N GLU A 538 11.39 32.51 7.66
CA GLU A 538 11.38 33.39 6.48
C GLU A 538 12.47 33.01 5.45
N ASN A 539 13.67 32.65 5.93
CA ASN A 539 14.78 32.19 5.09
C ASN A 539 14.50 30.88 4.34
N LEU A 540 13.59 30.03 4.84
CA LEU A 540 13.19 28.77 4.19
C LEU A 540 11.91 28.91 3.35
N LYS A 541 11.13 29.96 3.52
CA LYS A 541 9.82 30.12 2.88
C LYS A 541 9.90 30.08 1.36
N SER A 542 10.76 30.91 0.76
CA SER A 542 10.97 30.93 -0.69
C SER A 542 11.54 29.61 -1.22
N VAL A 543 12.48 28.99 -0.51
CA VAL A 543 13.06 27.69 -0.88
C VAL A 543 11.99 26.60 -0.85
N ARG A 544 11.14 26.60 0.18
CA ARG A 544 10.04 25.64 0.34
C ARG A 544 8.99 25.80 -0.77
N GLU A 545 8.57 27.04 -1.11
CA GLU A 545 7.64 27.33 -2.20
C GLU A 545 8.17 26.83 -3.55
N LYS A 546 9.43 27.12 -3.86
CA LYS A 546 10.11 26.58 -5.04
C LYS A 546 10.20 25.06 -5.01
N GLY A 547 10.45 24.47 -3.85
CA GLY A 547 10.46 23.02 -3.64
C GLY A 547 9.10 22.40 -3.93
N VAL A 548 7.99 22.98 -3.47
CA VAL A 548 6.63 22.51 -3.75
C VAL A 548 6.34 22.57 -5.25
N LEU A 549 6.69 23.69 -5.91
CA LEU A 549 6.52 23.84 -7.36
C LEU A 549 7.36 22.83 -8.15
N ALA A 550 8.61 22.61 -7.73
CA ALA A 550 9.48 21.62 -8.33
C ALA A 550 8.88 20.20 -8.20
N MET A 551 8.38 19.83 -7.02
CA MET A 551 7.72 18.54 -6.81
C MET A 551 6.44 18.37 -7.64
N ASP A 552 5.64 19.42 -7.78
CA ASP A 552 4.46 19.44 -8.67
C ASP A 552 4.84 19.25 -10.14
N THR A 553 5.99 19.72 -10.56
CA THR A 553 6.53 19.53 -11.91
C THR A 553 7.09 18.12 -12.07
N VAL A 554 7.98 17.69 -11.17
CA VAL A 554 8.68 16.41 -11.24
C VAL A 554 7.71 15.22 -11.18
N ARG A 555 6.61 15.30 -10.40
CA ARG A 555 5.59 14.24 -10.37
C ARG A 555 4.89 13.96 -11.71
N ARG A 556 5.03 14.86 -12.71
CA ARG A 556 4.46 14.69 -14.04
C ARG A 556 5.37 13.87 -14.95
N PHE A 557 6.65 13.70 -14.62
CA PHE A 557 7.57 12.86 -15.38
C PHE A 557 7.14 11.39 -15.30
N PRO A 558 7.24 10.62 -16.40
CA PRO A 558 6.69 9.27 -16.50
C PRO A 558 7.04 8.36 -15.32
N VAL A 559 8.33 8.14 -15.06
CA VAL A 559 8.78 7.22 -14.01
C VAL A 559 8.31 7.68 -12.62
N VAL A 560 8.35 8.99 -12.32
CA VAL A 560 7.88 9.54 -11.05
C VAL A 560 6.37 9.40 -10.90
N SER A 561 5.62 9.66 -11.98
CA SER A 561 4.18 9.55 -12.00
C SER A 561 3.69 8.12 -11.75
N TRP A 562 4.47 7.10 -12.13
CA TRP A 562 4.15 5.70 -11.86
C TRP A 562 4.04 5.40 -10.36
N PHE A 563 4.91 5.98 -9.56
CA PHE A 563 4.92 5.81 -8.10
C PHE A 563 3.92 6.73 -7.37
N THR A 564 3.22 7.58 -8.07
CA THR A 564 2.14 8.42 -7.53
C THR A 564 0.74 8.03 -8.05
N ASN A 565 0.68 7.07 -8.98
CA ASN A 565 -0.55 6.54 -9.56
C ASN A 565 -0.89 5.16 -8.96
N PRO A 566 -1.97 5.04 -8.17
CA PRO A 566 -2.36 3.77 -7.57
C PRO A 566 -2.55 2.63 -8.57
N GLY A 567 -3.17 2.92 -9.73
CA GLY A 567 -3.39 1.93 -10.78
C GLY A 567 -2.08 1.39 -11.36
N VAL A 568 -1.09 2.26 -11.59
CA VAL A 568 0.24 1.82 -12.09
C VAL A 568 0.97 1.00 -11.04
N ILE A 569 0.94 1.41 -9.76
CA ILE A 569 1.54 0.65 -8.64
C ILE A 569 0.94 -0.76 -8.57
N THR A 570 -0.39 -0.88 -8.67
CA THR A 570 -1.07 -2.18 -8.67
C THR A 570 -0.59 -3.06 -9.83
N TRP A 571 -0.48 -2.51 -11.04
CA TRP A 571 -0.03 -3.31 -12.18
C TRP A 571 1.46 -3.64 -12.13
N MET A 572 2.31 -2.76 -11.63
CA MET A 572 3.72 -3.10 -11.34
C MET A 572 3.82 -4.26 -10.33
N MET A 573 3.01 -4.25 -9.28
CA MET A 573 2.92 -5.33 -8.30
C MET A 573 2.46 -6.64 -8.97
N LEU A 574 1.37 -6.61 -9.74
CA LEU A 574 0.82 -7.79 -10.43
C LEU A 574 1.80 -8.35 -11.48
N ILE A 575 2.54 -7.50 -12.18
CA ILE A 575 3.63 -7.92 -13.09
C ILE A 575 4.74 -8.63 -12.31
N GLY A 576 5.11 -8.16 -11.12
CA GLY A 576 6.04 -8.84 -10.24
C GLY A 576 5.57 -10.25 -9.86
N PHE A 577 4.31 -10.39 -9.44
CA PHE A 577 3.70 -11.69 -9.14
C PHE A 577 3.60 -12.59 -10.38
N PHE A 578 3.24 -12.04 -11.53
CA PHE A 578 3.22 -12.76 -12.80
C PHE A 578 4.60 -13.31 -13.17
N ALA A 579 5.67 -12.50 -13.00
CA ALA A 579 7.04 -12.92 -13.24
C ALA A 579 7.47 -14.07 -12.30
N LEU A 580 7.10 -14.01 -11.02
CA LEU A 580 7.34 -15.09 -10.05
C LEU A 580 6.57 -16.37 -10.43
N TRP A 581 5.30 -16.23 -10.86
CA TRP A 581 4.48 -17.33 -11.35
C TRP A 581 5.07 -18.01 -12.58
N THR A 582 5.54 -17.24 -13.55
CA THR A 582 6.18 -17.75 -14.77
C THR A 582 7.44 -18.55 -14.45
N LYS A 583 8.25 -18.09 -13.49
CA LYS A 583 9.44 -18.80 -12.98
C LYS A 583 9.11 -20.00 -12.08
N ARG A 584 7.86 -20.28 -11.78
CA ARG A 584 7.42 -21.28 -10.78
C ARG A 584 7.97 -21.04 -9.37
N ARG A 585 8.20 -19.75 -9.01
CA ARG A 585 8.71 -19.33 -7.70
C ARG A 585 7.55 -19.12 -6.73
N TYR A 586 6.80 -20.19 -6.42
CA TYR A 586 5.61 -20.12 -5.55
C TYR A 586 5.93 -19.69 -4.13
N THR A 587 7.09 -20.09 -3.60
CA THR A 587 7.58 -19.62 -2.31
C THR A 587 7.71 -18.09 -2.29
N SER A 588 8.33 -17.50 -3.32
CA SER A 588 8.49 -16.06 -3.40
C SER A 588 7.16 -15.32 -3.60
N ILE A 589 6.14 -15.96 -4.19
CA ILE A 589 4.78 -15.43 -4.20
C ILE A 589 4.25 -15.30 -2.77
N LEU A 590 4.45 -16.32 -1.93
CA LEU A 590 4.04 -16.28 -0.52
C LEU A 590 4.85 -15.26 0.30
N GLU A 591 6.13 -15.07 -0.01
CA GLU A 591 6.99 -14.05 0.64
C GLU A 591 6.42 -12.63 0.45
N PHE A 592 5.90 -12.32 -0.74
CA PHE A 592 5.34 -11.01 -1.05
C PHE A 592 3.82 -10.93 -0.91
N LEU A 593 3.16 -12.00 -0.49
CA LEU A 593 1.70 -12.06 -0.32
C LEU A 593 1.16 -10.93 0.58
N PRO A 594 1.83 -10.50 1.68
CA PRO A 594 1.34 -9.38 2.49
C PRO A 594 1.12 -8.09 1.67
N VAL A 595 1.94 -7.85 0.65
CA VAL A 595 1.78 -6.68 -0.24
C VAL A 595 0.48 -6.77 -1.05
N PHE A 596 0.13 -7.97 -1.51
CA PHE A 596 -1.13 -8.23 -2.21
C PHE A 596 -2.34 -8.12 -1.27
N LEU A 597 -2.21 -8.58 -0.02
CA LEU A 597 -3.27 -8.44 0.99
C LEU A 597 -3.58 -6.97 1.29
N ILE A 598 -2.57 -6.09 1.32
CA ILE A 598 -2.77 -4.64 1.45
C ILE A 598 -3.58 -4.08 0.28
N PHE A 599 -3.31 -4.53 -0.95
CA PHE A 599 -4.15 -4.15 -2.10
C PHE A 599 -5.61 -4.58 -1.88
N GLY A 600 -5.86 -5.81 -1.41
CA GLY A 600 -7.21 -6.26 -1.04
C GLY A 600 -7.89 -5.35 0.00
N VAL A 601 -7.14 -4.91 1.02
CA VAL A 601 -7.64 -3.94 2.02
C VAL A 601 -7.97 -2.59 1.37
N CYS A 602 -7.19 -2.13 0.39
CA CYS A 602 -7.49 -0.88 -0.34
C CYS A 602 -8.83 -0.94 -1.08
N LEU A 603 -9.20 -2.12 -1.63
CA LEU A 603 -10.49 -2.30 -2.31
C LEU A 603 -11.69 -2.20 -1.35
N LEU A 604 -11.47 -2.43 -0.06
CA LEU A 604 -12.50 -2.28 0.99
C LEU A 604 -12.47 -0.89 1.65
N SER A 605 -11.59 0.00 1.20
CA SER A 605 -11.40 1.31 1.82
C SER A 605 -12.55 2.28 1.48
N PRO A 606 -12.83 3.27 2.34
CA PRO A 606 -13.92 4.22 2.13
C PRO A 606 -13.67 5.23 1.02
N LYS A 607 -12.48 5.26 0.44
CA LYS A 607 -12.09 6.28 -0.54
C LYS A 607 -11.33 5.70 -1.71
N ASN A 608 -11.89 5.93 -2.90
CA ASN A 608 -11.33 5.46 -4.15
C ASN A 608 -9.95 6.08 -4.45
N GLY A 609 -9.00 5.25 -4.91
CA GLY A 609 -7.71 5.67 -5.46
C GLY A 609 -6.83 6.50 -4.53
N ASN A 610 -6.95 6.31 -3.21
CA ASN A 610 -6.12 7.05 -2.28
C ASN A 610 -4.73 6.44 -2.17
N LEU A 611 -3.72 7.12 -2.72
CA LEU A 611 -2.33 6.66 -2.71
C LEU A 611 -1.82 6.29 -1.29
N ARG A 612 -2.25 7.02 -0.26
CA ARG A 612 -1.79 6.78 1.12
C ARG A 612 -2.10 5.35 1.60
N TYR A 613 -3.23 4.77 1.18
CA TYR A 613 -3.60 3.40 1.57
C TYR A 613 -2.78 2.35 0.83
N LEU A 614 -2.41 2.63 -0.43
CA LEU A 614 -1.58 1.76 -1.25
C LEU A 614 -0.06 2.05 -1.10
N TYR A 615 0.33 3.03 -0.28
CA TYR A 615 1.72 3.45 -0.13
C TYR A 615 2.63 2.31 0.34
N LEU A 616 2.11 1.40 1.17
CA LEU A 616 2.84 0.19 1.59
C LEU A 616 3.24 -0.69 0.41
N ALA A 617 2.31 -0.93 -0.51
CA ALA A 617 2.60 -1.65 -1.74
C ALA A 617 3.61 -0.87 -2.60
N CYS A 618 3.45 0.45 -2.71
CA CYS A 618 4.40 1.33 -3.39
C CYS A 618 5.83 1.16 -2.84
N CYS A 619 6.00 1.11 -1.51
CA CYS A 619 7.28 0.88 -0.85
C CYS A 619 7.91 -0.47 -1.22
N MET A 620 7.11 -1.51 -1.43
CA MET A 620 7.62 -2.86 -1.69
C MET A 620 7.79 -3.18 -3.18
N VAL A 621 7.19 -2.41 -4.10
CA VAL A 621 7.26 -2.68 -5.55
C VAL A 621 8.70 -2.76 -6.08
N PRO A 622 9.64 -1.85 -5.75
CA PRO A 622 11.03 -1.98 -6.23
C PRO A 622 11.70 -3.28 -5.76
N ALA A 623 11.47 -3.68 -4.52
CA ALA A 623 12.01 -4.91 -3.94
C ALA A 623 11.37 -6.17 -4.56
N LEU A 624 10.04 -6.17 -4.75
CA LEU A 624 9.32 -7.24 -5.41
C LEU A 624 9.80 -7.45 -6.85
N LEU A 625 9.92 -6.37 -7.63
CA LEU A 625 10.42 -6.45 -9.01
C LEU A 625 11.86 -6.94 -9.05
N ALA A 626 12.73 -6.48 -8.13
CA ALA A 626 14.10 -6.96 -8.03
C ALA A 626 14.15 -8.46 -7.72
N ALA A 627 13.33 -8.95 -6.79
CA ALA A 627 13.23 -10.37 -6.46
C ALA A 627 12.66 -11.19 -7.62
N ALA A 628 11.60 -10.69 -8.27
CA ALA A 628 10.91 -11.37 -9.36
C ALA A 628 11.80 -11.52 -10.61
N PHE A 629 12.52 -10.48 -11.00
CA PHE A 629 13.41 -10.52 -12.17
C PHE A 629 14.81 -11.01 -11.83
N GLY A 630 15.26 -10.91 -10.58
CA GLY A 630 16.64 -11.13 -10.13
C GLY A 630 16.96 -12.52 -9.58
N ASN A 631 16.06 -13.49 -9.59
CA ASN A 631 16.24 -14.85 -9.07
C ASN A 631 16.63 -14.90 -7.59
N LEU A 632 15.65 -14.64 -6.71
CA LEU A 632 15.79 -14.84 -5.27
C LEU A 632 16.15 -16.31 -4.95
N ARG A 633 17.23 -16.54 -4.22
CA ARG A 633 17.65 -17.88 -3.79
C ARG A 633 17.39 -18.07 -2.31
N GLU A 634 16.86 -19.24 -1.98
CA GLU A 634 16.68 -19.68 -0.59
C GLU A 634 18.03 -20.10 0.00
N GLU A 635 18.30 -19.70 1.22
CA GLU A 635 19.49 -20.15 1.95
C GLU A 635 19.34 -21.62 2.33
N GLN A 636 20.32 -22.49 2.05
CA GLN A 636 20.23 -23.90 2.41
C GLN A 636 20.19 -24.04 3.93
N ALA A 637 19.20 -24.75 4.47
CA ALA A 637 18.97 -24.92 5.90
C ALA A 637 20.18 -25.49 6.66
N ASN A 638 21.01 -26.31 6.00
CA ASN A 638 22.24 -26.90 6.56
C ASN A 638 23.29 -25.86 6.96
N ALA A 639 23.27 -24.67 6.36
CA ALA A 639 24.24 -23.62 6.63
C ALA A 639 24.06 -22.98 8.04
N ILE A 640 22.90 -23.10 8.68
CA ILE A 640 22.64 -22.55 10.03
C ILE A 640 23.04 -23.57 11.12
N GLU A 641 22.93 -24.87 10.84
CA GLU A 641 23.37 -25.94 11.76
C GLU A 641 24.89 -25.97 11.88
N ASP A 642 25.63 -25.87 10.75
CA ASP A 642 27.09 -25.81 10.71
C ASP A 642 27.69 -24.65 11.52
N THR A 643 27.01 -23.49 11.59
CA THR A 643 27.50 -22.32 12.37
C THR A 643 27.42 -22.55 13.87
N LYS A 644 26.44 -23.33 14.39
CA LYS A 644 26.37 -23.68 15.78
C LYS A 644 27.43 -24.72 16.13
N GLU A 645 27.68 -25.64 15.22
CA GLU A 645 28.73 -26.66 15.41
C GLU A 645 30.13 -26.06 15.32
N VAL A 646 30.41 -25.19 14.36
CA VAL A 646 31.70 -24.47 14.24
C VAL A 646 31.91 -23.53 15.45
N SER A 647 30.86 -22.84 15.92
CA SER A 647 30.97 -21.99 17.11
C SER A 647 31.13 -22.80 18.39
N LYS A 648 30.48 -23.98 18.48
CA LYS A 648 30.72 -24.95 19.57
C LYS A 648 32.14 -25.50 19.52
N ARG A 649 32.65 -25.90 18.33
CA ARG A 649 34.03 -26.37 18.14
C ARG A 649 35.07 -25.29 18.46
N ARG A 650 34.86 -24.04 18.07
CA ARG A 650 35.74 -22.92 18.46
C ARG A 650 35.70 -22.63 19.95
N ARG A 651 34.53 -22.67 20.62
CA ARG A 651 34.41 -22.53 22.08
C ARG A 651 35.05 -23.74 22.83
N ALA A 652 34.88 -24.95 22.30
CA ALA A 652 35.52 -26.14 22.85
C ALA A 652 37.03 -26.11 22.65
N GLY A 653 37.52 -25.68 21.48
CA GLY A 653 38.94 -25.49 21.18
C GLY A 653 39.60 -24.41 22.06
N SER A 654 38.89 -23.28 22.29
CA SER A 654 39.35 -22.20 23.18
C SER A 654 39.38 -22.67 24.65
N ARG A 655 38.38 -23.43 25.11
CA ARG A 655 38.39 -24.04 26.45
C ARG A 655 39.50 -25.08 26.60
N LYS A 656 39.79 -25.87 25.57
CA LYS A 656 40.87 -26.85 25.56
C LYS A 656 42.25 -26.15 25.59
N LYS A 657 42.44 -25.07 24.85
CA LYS A 657 43.66 -24.23 24.89
C LYS A 657 43.84 -23.57 26.26
N HIS A 658 42.77 -23.05 26.88
CA HIS A 658 42.85 -22.50 28.22
C HIS A 658 43.10 -23.55 29.32
N ARG A 659 42.62 -24.78 29.13
CA ARG A 659 42.86 -25.89 30.07
C ARG A 659 44.29 -26.40 29.95
N ILE A 660 44.83 -26.51 28.73
CA ILE A 660 46.23 -26.87 28.45
C ILE A 660 47.17 -25.79 28.97
N ALA A 661 46.86 -24.51 28.79
CA ALA A 661 47.68 -23.41 29.32
C ALA A 661 47.70 -23.36 30.85
N ARG A 662 46.69 -23.91 31.55
CA ARG A 662 46.66 -24.00 33.02
C ARG A 662 47.43 -25.22 33.57
N THR A 663 47.69 -26.22 32.73
CA THR A 663 48.38 -27.47 33.17
C THR A 663 49.86 -27.49 32.77
N LEU A 664 50.36 -26.47 32.09
CA LEU A 664 51.78 -26.34 31.74
C LEU A 664 52.58 -25.68 32.87
N PRO A 665 53.81 -26.15 33.17
CA PRO A 665 54.77 -25.51 34.07
C PRO A 665 54.99 -24.03 33.70
N GLU A 666 55.33 -23.21 34.69
CA GLU A 666 55.37 -21.74 34.58
C GLU A 666 56.37 -21.22 33.52
N ASP A 667 57.46 -21.90 33.31
CA ASP A 667 58.48 -21.59 32.34
C ASP A 667 58.06 -21.78 30.85
N LYS A 668 56.96 -22.51 30.58
CA LYS A 668 56.37 -22.71 29.24
C LYS A 668 55.13 -21.89 28.95
N ARG A 669 54.60 -21.11 29.91
CA ARG A 669 53.38 -20.32 29.72
C ARG A 669 53.56 -19.06 28.87
N GLN A 670 54.77 -18.53 28.80
CA GLN A 670 55.04 -17.31 28.00
C GLN A 670 55.09 -17.54 26.46
N ARG A 671 55.30 -18.77 25.97
CA ARG A 671 55.31 -19.07 24.52
C ARG A 671 53.98 -19.34 23.87
N VAL A 672 52.86 -19.38 24.64
CA VAL A 672 51.53 -19.63 24.12
C VAL A 672 50.65 -18.36 24.04
N LYS A 673 51.22 -17.18 24.40
CA LYS A 673 50.52 -15.88 24.38
C LYS A 673 50.88 -14.99 23.16
N VAL A 674 51.55 -15.55 22.11
CA VAL A 674 51.76 -14.85 20.83
C VAL A 674 50.82 -15.40 19.77
#